data_2af137bf9c2f0c66e3f863c83be6cda9
#
_entry.id   2af137bf9c2f0c66e3f863c83be6cda9
#
_cell.length_a   1.000
_cell.length_b   1.000
_cell.length_c   1.000
_cell.angle_alpha   90.00
_cell.angle_beta   90.00
_cell.angle_gamma   90.00
#
_symmetry.space_group_name_H-M   'P 1'
#
loop_
_entity.id
_entity.type
_entity.pdbx_description
1 polymer ?
#
loop_
_entity_poly.entity_id
_entity_poly.type
_entity_poly.pdbx_seq_one_letter_code
_entity_poly.pdbx_strand_id
1 'polypeptide(L)'
;MSFPALDAATRHFTNGAPRSFAVSPSGSTVFFLRTASATDKVLHLWAIDVDDEGATERLVVDVSALLADAGEIPEAERQRRERMRESAVGITAFSLDSSGSLVTFALAGTLYVADTVGEAPARRLGTDEGVIDPRLDPTGARVAYVQGNELRVIEVATAAVTVVRAVDEGMTIGLANYVAAEELDRYRGHWWSPDGQSLAYEVADNQALETIYIFDPKTPTVAPSSRQYPKAGTANPRLELGFWHVDGSATTAAVDFATYDYLVTVSWPTAEGLLITLMTRDHRDQVVGLVNATSGAFAELWRAHDDVFLEWTSGLPTFTPDNRLLVAYVDHTVDTYRVAVVANGVATPFTPAQLQIAAVVGVTDDALLVVADQDATTVVSARVGFDGTVEIAGSPHSVTRALDGTPGGLIVSALMEMDTVETTFVVHQSGREPLPIPSNAQTPLDATPPVKPVVQLLTAGPDELAVAVLFPTSRDASTRGLPIIMAPYGGPHFRLVVGAGRAFAQEQYLADQGFCVVVADGRGTGGRGPAWDRSIRDRLGSLPVIDQVAALDAVVAAFGDLVDPTRVGVRGWSFGGYLAARCVLERPDRFHAAIAGAPVTDFAWYDTGYTERYLGHPDVDTAGYRDADLLKFAPNLERPLLFIHGYNDDNVLFVHTQLLSDALLAAGKPHRVIGLSGVTHMPTDPVVAEHLTNIQLAFFRETLA
;
A
#
# COMPACT_ATOMS: atom_id res chain seq x y z
N MET A 1 -2.21 10.48 27.28
CA MET A 1 -1.02 10.06 26.49
C MET A 1 -0.67 11.23 25.58
N SER A 2 0.61 11.52 25.36
CA SER A 2 1.00 12.54 24.37
C SER A 2 0.57 12.12 22.97
N PHE A 3 0.43 13.07 22.04
CA PHE A 3 0.02 12.74 20.67
C PHE A 3 0.95 11.71 20.00
N PRO A 4 2.31 11.86 19.99
CA PRO A 4 3.15 10.87 19.28
C PRO A 4 3.08 9.47 19.88
N ALA A 5 2.96 9.35 21.21
CA ALA A 5 2.80 8.06 21.86
C ALA A 5 1.43 7.43 21.58
N LEU A 6 0.36 8.24 21.53
CA LEU A 6 -0.98 7.77 21.20
C LEU A 6 -1.08 7.35 19.74
N ASP A 7 -0.55 8.16 18.83
CA ASP A 7 -0.49 7.88 17.38
C ASP A 7 0.17 6.52 17.11
N ALA A 8 1.35 6.26 17.71
CA ALA A 8 2.03 4.98 17.57
C ALA A 8 1.28 3.82 18.27
N ALA A 9 0.73 4.05 19.49
CA ALA A 9 0.01 3.01 20.24
C ALA A 9 -1.27 2.56 19.51
N THR A 10 -1.92 3.48 18.80
CA THR A 10 -3.16 3.24 18.04
C THR A 10 -2.92 2.92 16.56
N ARG A 11 -1.63 2.82 16.12
CA ARG A 11 -1.25 2.65 14.70
C ARG A 11 -1.87 3.73 13.82
N HIS A 12 -1.55 4.98 14.10
CA HIS A 12 -2.10 6.14 13.42
C HIS A 12 -3.63 6.18 13.47
N PHE A 13 -4.20 5.89 14.67
CA PHE A 13 -5.65 5.88 14.93
C PHE A 13 -6.44 4.88 14.08
N THR A 14 -5.81 3.77 13.65
CA THR A 14 -6.46 2.71 12.88
C THR A 14 -6.86 1.50 13.72
N ASN A 15 -6.23 1.26 14.87
CA ASN A 15 -6.70 0.21 15.79
C ASN A 15 -8.08 0.57 16.32
N GLY A 16 -8.95 -0.44 16.47
CA GLY A 16 -10.35 -0.26 16.82
C GLY A 16 -11.27 0.09 15.64
N ALA A 17 -10.73 0.54 14.50
CA ALA A 17 -11.48 0.71 13.27
C ALA A 17 -11.67 -0.63 12.56
N PRO A 18 -12.85 -0.88 11.93
CA PRO A 18 -13.07 -2.05 11.10
C PRO A 18 -12.22 -2.00 9.83
N ARG A 19 -11.74 -3.18 9.37
CA ARG A 19 -10.89 -3.31 8.18
C ARG A 19 -11.00 -4.71 7.55
N SER A 20 -10.40 -4.92 6.37
CA SER A 20 -10.39 -6.21 5.66
C SER A 20 -11.80 -6.75 5.45
N PHE A 21 -12.63 -5.95 4.82
CA PHE A 21 -14.04 -6.28 4.60
C PHE A 21 -14.22 -7.41 3.58
N ALA A 22 -15.27 -8.21 3.79
CA ALA A 22 -15.76 -9.18 2.83
C ALA A 22 -17.30 -9.22 2.90
N VAL A 23 -17.96 -8.83 1.82
CA VAL A 23 -19.41 -8.98 1.69
C VAL A 23 -19.73 -10.43 1.33
N SER A 24 -20.66 -11.06 2.07
CA SER A 24 -21.08 -12.43 1.76
C SER A 24 -21.70 -12.50 0.35
N PRO A 25 -21.56 -13.64 -0.36
CA PRO A 25 -22.17 -13.81 -1.67
C PRO A 25 -23.70 -13.69 -1.67
N SER A 26 -24.36 -13.95 -0.54
CA SER A 26 -25.79 -13.71 -0.37
C SER A 26 -26.16 -12.23 -0.30
N GLY A 27 -25.16 -11.33 -0.10
CA GLY A 27 -25.39 -9.90 0.08
C GLY A 27 -26.15 -9.56 1.37
N SER A 28 -26.07 -10.41 2.42
CA SER A 28 -26.78 -10.21 3.68
C SER A 28 -25.86 -10.02 4.88
N THR A 29 -24.56 -10.28 4.74
CA THR A 29 -23.58 -10.20 5.82
C THR A 29 -22.31 -9.52 5.35
N VAL A 30 -21.73 -8.67 6.19
CA VAL A 30 -20.42 -8.05 6.00
C VAL A 30 -19.49 -8.56 7.07
N PHE A 31 -18.43 -9.27 6.67
CA PHE A 31 -17.35 -9.70 7.57
C PHE A 31 -16.23 -8.67 7.60
N PHE A 32 -15.58 -8.50 8.75
CA PHE A 32 -14.46 -7.58 8.90
C PHE A 32 -13.57 -7.92 10.10
N LEU A 33 -12.36 -7.40 10.10
CA LEU A 33 -11.44 -7.50 11.23
C LEU A 33 -11.48 -6.23 12.06
N ARG A 34 -11.45 -6.37 13.40
CA ARG A 34 -11.37 -5.23 14.32
C ARG A 34 -10.75 -5.65 15.65
N THR A 35 -9.97 -4.77 16.27
CA THR A 35 -9.50 -4.96 17.65
C THR A 35 -10.59 -4.55 18.65
N ALA A 36 -10.53 -5.08 19.86
CA ALA A 36 -11.52 -4.79 20.90
C ALA A 36 -11.47 -3.33 21.39
N SER A 37 -10.31 -2.69 21.31
CA SER A 37 -10.11 -1.28 21.63
C SER A 37 -9.03 -0.64 20.75
N ALA A 38 -8.93 0.67 20.79
CA ALA A 38 -7.96 1.41 20.00
C ALA A 38 -6.49 1.15 20.36
N THR A 39 -6.20 0.73 21.57
CA THR A 39 -4.83 0.39 22.03
C THR A 39 -4.55 -1.11 22.03
N ASP A 40 -5.55 -1.92 21.74
CA ASP A 40 -5.40 -3.36 21.55
C ASP A 40 -4.79 -3.64 20.17
N LYS A 41 -3.91 -4.64 20.10
CA LYS A 41 -3.28 -5.08 18.85
C LYS A 41 -3.88 -6.39 18.31
N VAL A 42 -4.81 -7.00 19.06
CA VAL A 42 -5.39 -8.30 18.72
C VAL A 42 -6.62 -8.11 17.84
N LEU A 43 -6.53 -8.57 16.61
CA LEU A 43 -7.63 -8.58 15.66
C LEU A 43 -8.50 -9.82 15.83
N HIS A 44 -9.80 -9.59 15.92
CA HIS A 44 -10.86 -10.60 15.93
C HIS A 44 -11.65 -10.52 14.62
N LEU A 45 -12.36 -11.59 14.28
CA LEU A 45 -13.30 -11.61 13.16
C LEU A 45 -14.70 -11.25 13.65
N TRP A 46 -15.27 -10.22 13.03
CA TRP A 46 -16.61 -9.70 13.29
C TRP A 46 -17.48 -9.85 12.06
N ALA A 47 -18.78 -9.77 12.23
CA ALA A 47 -19.75 -9.67 11.15
C ALA A 47 -20.88 -8.69 11.51
N ILE A 48 -21.46 -8.10 10.46
CA ILE A 48 -22.73 -7.36 10.52
C ILE A 48 -23.69 -8.07 9.60
N ASP A 49 -24.77 -8.60 10.18
CA ASP A 49 -25.89 -9.14 9.43
C ASP A 49 -26.88 -8.00 9.12
N VAL A 50 -27.23 -7.86 7.86
CA VAL A 50 -28.09 -6.79 7.36
C VAL A 50 -29.40 -7.41 6.88
N ASP A 51 -30.52 -6.97 7.45
CA ASP A 51 -31.85 -7.42 7.12
C ASP A 51 -32.83 -6.25 6.95
N ASP A 52 -34.13 -6.57 6.87
CA ASP A 52 -35.18 -5.56 6.73
C ASP A 52 -35.38 -4.69 7.98
N GLU A 53 -34.96 -5.14 9.14
CA GLU A 53 -35.12 -4.45 10.42
C GLU A 53 -33.90 -3.56 10.75
N GLY A 54 -32.73 -3.80 10.12
CA GLY A 54 -31.52 -3.02 10.34
C GLY A 54 -30.21 -3.79 10.18
N ALA A 55 -29.26 -3.51 11.05
CA ALA A 55 -27.94 -4.16 11.09
C ALA A 55 -27.65 -4.69 12.50
N THR A 56 -27.24 -5.95 12.61
CA THR A 56 -26.86 -6.58 13.88
C THR A 56 -25.40 -7.01 13.84
N GLU A 57 -24.59 -6.42 14.73
CA GLU A 57 -23.18 -6.80 14.88
C GLU A 57 -23.03 -8.04 15.75
N ARG A 58 -22.11 -8.95 15.36
CA ARG A 58 -21.70 -10.10 16.17
C ARG A 58 -20.21 -10.41 16.05
N LEU A 59 -19.63 -10.96 17.11
CA LEU A 59 -18.29 -11.51 17.11
C LEU A 59 -18.35 -12.93 16.52
N VAL A 60 -17.65 -13.16 15.41
CA VAL A 60 -17.60 -14.46 14.73
C VAL A 60 -16.52 -15.34 15.35
N VAL A 61 -15.30 -14.79 15.51
CA VAL A 61 -14.18 -15.51 16.14
C VAL A 61 -13.49 -14.60 17.15
N ASP A 62 -13.53 -15.02 18.43
CA ASP A 62 -12.68 -14.49 19.50
C ASP A 62 -11.39 -15.32 19.57
N VAL A 63 -10.26 -14.68 19.26
CA VAL A 63 -8.96 -15.34 19.28
C VAL A 63 -8.26 -15.30 20.64
N SER A 64 -8.82 -14.63 21.65
CA SER A 64 -8.16 -14.42 22.95
C SER A 64 -7.74 -15.73 23.62
N ALA A 65 -8.58 -16.75 23.56
CA ALA A 65 -8.27 -18.07 24.10
C ALA A 65 -7.27 -18.85 23.24
N LEU A 66 -7.27 -18.62 21.92
CA LEU A 66 -6.40 -19.32 20.97
C LEU A 66 -4.96 -18.80 20.99
N LEU A 67 -4.77 -17.53 21.36
CA LEU A 67 -3.43 -16.90 21.43
C LEU A 67 -2.54 -17.50 22.54
N ALA A 68 -3.14 -18.06 23.59
CA ALA A 68 -2.38 -18.69 24.68
C ALA A 68 -1.55 -19.90 24.20
N ASP A 69 -2.01 -20.58 23.15
CA ASP A 69 -1.38 -21.76 22.55
C ASP A 69 -0.73 -21.43 21.20
N ALA A 70 -0.67 -20.15 20.82
CA ALA A 70 -0.13 -19.74 19.53
C ALA A 70 1.41 -19.87 19.52
N GLY A 71 1.94 -20.41 18.41
CA GLY A 71 3.37 -20.54 18.15
C GLY A 71 4.06 -19.21 17.79
N GLU A 72 5.25 -19.32 17.24
CA GLU A 72 5.96 -18.16 16.68
C GLU A 72 5.54 -17.91 15.21
N ILE A 73 5.50 -16.63 14.82
CA ILE A 73 5.22 -16.25 13.44
C ILE A 73 6.42 -16.69 12.56
N PRO A 74 6.18 -17.50 11.52
CA PRO A 74 7.24 -17.93 10.60
C PRO A 74 7.95 -16.74 9.96
N GLU A 75 9.24 -16.87 9.63
CA GLU A 75 10.03 -15.79 9.02
C GLU A 75 9.43 -15.30 7.71
N ALA A 76 9.01 -16.22 6.83
CA ALA A 76 8.37 -15.85 5.56
C ALA A 76 7.04 -15.09 5.76
N GLU A 77 6.27 -15.41 6.82
CA GLU A 77 5.08 -14.64 7.17
C GLU A 77 5.42 -13.27 7.75
N ARG A 78 6.51 -13.13 8.53
CA ARG A 78 6.97 -11.80 8.97
C ARG A 78 7.33 -10.93 7.77
N GLN A 79 8.07 -11.48 6.81
CA GLN A 79 8.43 -10.78 5.58
C GLN A 79 7.20 -10.37 4.75
N ARG A 80 6.23 -11.29 4.59
CA ARG A 80 4.97 -10.99 3.91
C ARG A 80 4.21 -9.87 4.60
N ARG A 81 4.13 -9.88 5.95
CA ARG A 81 3.49 -8.82 6.73
C ARG A 81 4.19 -7.47 6.61
N GLU A 82 5.53 -7.45 6.53
CA GLU A 82 6.27 -6.21 6.25
C GLU A 82 5.87 -5.60 4.90
N ARG A 83 5.77 -6.42 3.82
CA ARG A 83 5.28 -5.94 2.51
C ARG A 83 3.85 -5.39 2.61
N MET A 84 2.99 -6.04 3.39
CA MET A 84 1.61 -5.61 3.63
C MET A 84 1.48 -4.47 4.65
N ARG A 85 2.58 -3.99 5.23
CA ARG A 85 2.59 -3.03 6.36
C ARG A 85 1.73 -3.50 7.54
N GLU A 86 1.70 -4.82 7.79
CA GLU A 86 0.85 -5.45 8.81
C GLU A 86 1.64 -5.78 10.07
N SER A 87 1.33 -5.10 11.18
CA SER A 87 1.97 -5.30 12.49
C SER A 87 1.00 -5.76 13.59
N ALA A 88 -0.29 -6.00 13.25
CA ALA A 88 -1.26 -6.49 14.23
C ALA A 88 -1.01 -7.95 14.61
N VAL A 89 -1.56 -8.34 15.74
CA VAL A 89 -1.62 -9.71 16.24
C VAL A 89 -3.03 -10.27 16.01
N GLY A 90 -3.23 -11.56 16.17
CA GLY A 90 -4.55 -12.18 15.93
C GLY A 90 -4.78 -12.53 14.46
N ILE A 91 -6.02 -12.44 14.00
CA ILE A 91 -6.41 -12.73 12.61
C ILE A 91 -6.04 -11.53 11.74
N THR A 92 -4.97 -11.64 10.96
CA THR A 92 -4.55 -10.57 10.04
C THR A 92 -5.08 -10.76 8.62
N ALA A 93 -5.51 -11.98 8.30
CA ALA A 93 -6.20 -12.31 7.05
C ALA A 93 -7.12 -13.51 7.28
N PHE A 94 -8.21 -13.58 6.51
CA PHE A 94 -9.14 -14.71 6.54
C PHE A 94 -9.61 -15.06 5.12
N SER A 95 -10.17 -16.24 4.95
CA SER A 95 -10.79 -16.68 3.69
C SER A 95 -12.12 -17.36 3.98
N LEU A 96 -13.15 -16.97 3.25
CA LEU A 96 -14.49 -17.56 3.29
C LEU A 96 -14.68 -18.58 2.17
N ASP A 97 -15.56 -19.55 2.39
CA ASP A 97 -16.13 -20.35 1.30
C ASP A 97 -17.14 -19.54 0.49
N SER A 98 -17.62 -20.06 -0.65
CA SER A 98 -18.56 -19.35 -1.53
C SER A 98 -19.95 -19.14 -0.91
N SER A 99 -20.29 -19.85 0.15
CA SER A 99 -21.56 -19.64 0.90
C SER A 99 -21.42 -18.60 2.01
N GLY A 100 -20.17 -18.27 2.41
CA GLY A 100 -19.89 -17.45 3.57
C GLY A 100 -20.17 -18.15 4.91
N SER A 101 -20.36 -19.49 4.91
CA SER A 101 -20.69 -20.26 6.12
C SER A 101 -19.47 -20.77 6.88
N LEU A 102 -18.33 -20.88 6.20
CA LEU A 102 -17.07 -21.36 6.78
C LEU A 102 -15.96 -20.34 6.54
N VAL A 103 -15.13 -20.14 7.55
CA VAL A 103 -13.95 -19.26 7.48
C VAL A 103 -12.70 -20.03 7.88
N THR A 104 -11.59 -19.74 7.21
CA THR A 104 -10.24 -20.19 7.61
C THR A 104 -9.32 -19.01 7.85
N PHE A 105 -8.36 -19.20 8.76
CA PHE A 105 -7.30 -18.22 9.06
C PHE A 105 -6.09 -18.93 9.68
N ALA A 106 -4.94 -18.26 9.62
CA ALA A 106 -3.76 -18.67 10.38
C ALA A 106 -3.56 -17.76 11.59
N LEU A 107 -3.26 -18.35 12.74
CA LEU A 107 -2.91 -17.65 13.96
C LEU A 107 -1.50 -18.08 14.38
N ALA A 108 -0.51 -17.17 14.26
CA ALA A 108 0.89 -17.46 14.51
C ALA A 108 1.37 -18.79 13.87
N GLY A 109 1.02 -19.00 12.61
CA GLY A 109 1.42 -20.21 11.85
C GLY A 109 0.61 -21.46 12.15
N THR A 110 -0.44 -21.40 12.98
CA THR A 110 -1.37 -22.50 13.21
C THR A 110 -2.65 -22.30 12.41
N LEU A 111 -3.12 -23.32 11.71
CA LEU A 111 -4.32 -23.27 10.87
C LEU A 111 -5.59 -23.53 11.70
N TYR A 112 -6.58 -22.66 11.49
CA TYR A 112 -7.91 -22.76 12.08
C TYR A 112 -9.02 -22.68 11.04
N VAL A 113 -10.14 -23.32 11.34
CA VAL A 113 -11.43 -23.14 10.67
C VAL A 113 -12.53 -22.87 11.69
N ALA A 114 -13.54 -22.11 11.31
CA ALA A 114 -14.71 -21.83 12.14
C ALA A 114 -15.96 -21.68 11.26
N ASP A 115 -17.09 -22.11 11.82
CA ASP A 115 -18.39 -21.77 11.25
C ASP A 115 -18.66 -20.28 11.48
N THR A 116 -19.17 -19.61 10.47
CA THR A 116 -19.48 -18.18 10.57
C THR A 116 -20.83 -17.92 11.22
N VAL A 117 -21.68 -18.94 11.33
CA VAL A 117 -23.00 -18.91 11.95
C VAL A 117 -23.03 -19.93 13.09
N GLY A 118 -23.54 -19.53 14.24
CA GLY A 118 -23.59 -20.37 15.45
C GLY A 118 -22.53 -19.99 16.48
N GLU A 119 -22.50 -20.78 17.58
CA GLU A 119 -21.64 -20.52 18.75
C GLU A 119 -20.45 -21.51 18.85
N ALA A 120 -20.22 -22.31 17.80
CA ALA A 120 -19.14 -23.29 17.83
C ALA A 120 -17.77 -22.55 17.79
N PRO A 121 -16.83 -22.87 18.71
CA PRO A 121 -15.53 -22.23 18.72
C PRO A 121 -14.73 -22.61 17.48
N ALA A 122 -13.83 -21.73 17.07
CA ALA A 122 -12.85 -22.06 16.03
C ALA A 122 -12.04 -23.29 16.45
N ARG A 123 -11.83 -24.21 15.51
CA ARG A 123 -11.07 -25.44 15.74
C ARG A 123 -9.78 -25.43 14.95
N ARG A 124 -8.72 -25.94 15.54
CA ARG A 124 -7.48 -26.23 14.84
C ARG A 124 -7.72 -27.26 13.74
N LEU A 125 -7.21 -27.01 12.54
CA LEU A 125 -7.28 -27.92 11.42
C LEU A 125 -5.89 -28.50 11.15
N GLY A 126 -5.75 -29.83 11.35
CA GLY A 126 -4.45 -30.49 11.22
C GLY A 126 -3.49 -30.23 12.37
N THR A 127 -2.24 -30.65 12.21
CA THR A 127 -1.16 -30.53 13.19
C THR A 127 0.01 -29.70 12.68
N ASP A 128 -0.06 -29.23 11.43
CA ASP A 128 1.00 -28.44 10.81
C ASP A 128 1.19 -27.11 11.54
N GLU A 129 2.43 -26.68 11.61
CA GLU A 129 2.85 -25.38 12.14
C GLU A 129 3.59 -24.61 11.02
N GLY A 130 3.68 -23.30 11.16
CA GLY A 130 4.31 -22.48 10.12
C GLY A 130 3.45 -22.29 8.88
N VAL A 131 2.12 -22.40 9.02
CA VAL A 131 1.14 -22.19 7.94
C VAL A 131 1.08 -20.72 7.54
N ILE A 132 1.14 -20.46 6.24
CA ILE A 132 1.09 -19.12 5.64
C ILE A 132 -0.03 -19.08 4.61
N ASP A 133 -0.78 -17.97 4.58
CA ASP A 133 -1.83 -17.61 3.61
C ASP A 133 -2.85 -18.72 3.34
N PRO A 134 -3.55 -19.28 4.36
CA PRO A 134 -4.53 -20.32 4.13
C PRO A 134 -5.75 -19.79 3.36
N ARG A 135 -6.21 -20.59 2.36
CA ARG A 135 -7.34 -20.26 1.48
C ARG A 135 -8.30 -21.43 1.36
N LEU A 136 -9.56 -21.20 1.75
CA LEU A 136 -10.63 -22.15 1.48
C LEU A 136 -10.88 -22.30 -0.02
N ASP A 137 -11.15 -23.51 -0.47
CA ASP A 137 -11.78 -23.67 -1.77
C ASP A 137 -13.24 -23.16 -1.71
N PRO A 138 -13.85 -22.77 -2.85
CA PRO A 138 -15.22 -22.24 -2.86
C PRO A 138 -16.28 -23.15 -2.27
N THR A 139 -16.02 -24.47 -2.20
CA THR A 139 -16.96 -25.46 -1.65
C THR A 139 -16.83 -25.62 -0.13
N GLY A 140 -15.79 -25.05 0.51
CA GLY A 140 -15.48 -25.24 1.92
C GLY A 140 -14.92 -26.62 2.28
N ALA A 141 -14.61 -27.45 1.27
CA ALA A 141 -14.13 -28.82 1.49
C ALA A 141 -12.63 -28.88 1.80
N ARG A 142 -11.83 -27.91 1.29
CA ARG A 142 -10.36 -27.93 1.38
C ARG A 142 -9.80 -26.57 1.70
N VAL A 143 -8.61 -26.57 2.31
CA VAL A 143 -7.79 -25.36 2.50
C VAL A 143 -6.45 -25.57 1.84
N ALA A 144 -6.07 -24.67 0.93
CA ALA A 144 -4.71 -24.56 0.40
C ALA A 144 -3.89 -23.64 1.31
N TYR A 145 -2.61 -23.94 1.55
CA TYR A 145 -1.70 -23.14 2.36
C TYR A 145 -0.24 -23.42 2.02
N VAL A 146 0.64 -22.50 2.36
CA VAL A 146 2.08 -22.70 2.23
C VAL A 146 2.69 -23.05 3.58
N GLN A 147 3.62 -24.01 3.58
CA GLN A 147 4.43 -24.37 4.74
C GLN A 147 5.88 -24.63 4.30
N GLY A 148 6.81 -23.81 4.79
CA GLY A 148 8.19 -23.88 4.34
C GLY A 148 8.30 -23.67 2.82
N ASN A 149 8.84 -24.67 2.11
CA ASN A 149 8.95 -24.67 0.66
C ASN A 149 7.93 -25.60 -0.04
N GLU A 150 6.78 -25.83 0.57
CA GLU A 150 5.72 -26.67 0.04
C GLU A 150 4.39 -25.94 -0.02
N LEU A 151 3.67 -26.12 -1.14
CA LEU A 151 2.24 -25.82 -1.24
C LEU A 151 1.46 -27.08 -0.87
N ARG A 152 0.53 -26.96 0.06
CA ARG A 152 -0.25 -28.06 0.61
C ARG A 152 -1.75 -27.79 0.52
N VAL A 153 -2.52 -28.88 0.47
CA VAL A 153 -3.98 -28.85 0.57
C VAL A 153 -4.39 -29.81 1.69
N ILE A 154 -5.25 -29.36 2.59
CA ILE A 154 -5.82 -30.14 3.68
C ILE A 154 -7.34 -30.26 3.51
N GLU A 155 -7.86 -31.47 3.67
CA GLU A 155 -9.30 -31.72 3.68
C GLU A 155 -9.91 -31.26 5.02
N VAL A 156 -10.94 -30.45 4.97
CA VAL A 156 -11.58 -29.87 6.19
C VAL A 156 -12.23 -30.93 7.06
N ALA A 157 -12.82 -31.95 6.44
CA ALA A 157 -13.56 -33.01 7.13
C ALA A 157 -12.65 -34.06 7.82
N THR A 158 -11.52 -34.42 7.17
CA THR A 158 -10.66 -35.53 7.61
C THR A 158 -9.31 -35.11 8.13
N ALA A 159 -8.92 -33.85 7.90
CA ALA A 159 -7.59 -33.32 8.12
C ALA A 159 -6.48 -34.06 7.34
N ALA A 160 -6.83 -34.77 6.28
CA ALA A 160 -5.85 -35.40 5.39
C ALA A 160 -5.12 -34.33 4.58
N VAL A 161 -3.77 -34.40 4.55
CA VAL A 161 -2.90 -33.46 3.86
C VAL A 161 -2.36 -34.06 2.58
N THR A 162 -2.42 -33.27 1.51
CA THR A 162 -1.77 -33.57 0.21
C THR A 162 -0.71 -32.50 -0.05
N VAL A 163 0.53 -32.90 -0.34
CA VAL A 163 1.55 -31.99 -0.87
C VAL A 163 1.28 -31.81 -2.37
N VAL A 164 0.92 -30.58 -2.74
CA VAL A 164 0.66 -30.18 -4.12
C VAL A 164 1.97 -30.15 -4.91
N ARG A 165 2.94 -29.44 -4.37
CA ARG A 165 4.31 -29.34 -4.90
C ARG A 165 5.28 -28.90 -3.82
N ALA A 166 6.50 -29.43 -3.85
CA ALA A 166 7.66 -28.94 -3.12
C ALA A 166 8.64 -28.28 -4.10
N VAL A 167 9.41 -27.32 -3.61
CA VAL A 167 10.46 -26.64 -4.39
C VAL A 167 11.79 -26.67 -3.62
N ASP A 168 12.89 -26.49 -4.36
CA ASP A 168 14.25 -26.49 -3.81
C ASP A 168 14.51 -25.22 -2.98
N GLU A 169 15.61 -25.27 -2.21
CA GLU A 169 16.09 -24.09 -1.48
C GLU A 169 16.41 -22.93 -2.45
N GLY A 170 16.05 -21.71 -2.05
CA GLY A 170 16.18 -20.52 -2.90
C GLY A 170 15.02 -20.31 -3.87
N MET A 171 14.00 -21.17 -3.80
CA MET A 171 12.74 -20.99 -4.53
C MET A 171 11.58 -20.74 -3.57
N THR A 172 10.53 -20.07 -4.05
CA THR A 172 9.26 -19.90 -3.32
C THR A 172 8.11 -20.49 -4.12
N ILE A 173 7.08 -20.99 -3.42
CA ILE A 173 5.88 -21.53 -4.04
C ILE A 173 4.63 -21.02 -3.33
N GLY A 174 3.59 -20.69 -4.09
CA GLY A 174 2.28 -20.31 -3.56
C GLY A 174 2.25 -18.98 -2.81
N LEU A 175 3.36 -18.25 -2.75
CA LEU A 175 3.49 -16.90 -2.22
C LEU A 175 3.90 -15.93 -3.34
N ALA A 176 3.53 -14.68 -3.23
CA ALA A 176 4.02 -13.65 -4.13
C ALA A 176 5.53 -13.45 -3.96
N ASN A 177 6.25 -13.25 -5.07
CA ASN A 177 7.65 -12.85 -5.02
C ASN A 177 7.82 -11.43 -4.47
N TYR A 178 9.06 -11.01 -4.19
CA TYR A 178 9.35 -9.72 -3.57
C TYR A 178 8.76 -8.54 -4.34
N VAL A 179 9.01 -8.44 -5.66
CA VAL A 179 8.54 -7.32 -6.48
C VAL A 179 7.01 -7.29 -6.55
N ALA A 180 6.38 -8.45 -6.70
CA ALA A 180 4.92 -8.53 -6.74
C ALA A 180 4.28 -8.03 -5.44
N ALA A 181 4.88 -8.34 -4.29
CA ALA A 181 4.35 -7.95 -2.98
C ALA A 181 4.68 -6.51 -2.59
N GLU A 182 5.85 -5.98 -2.97
CA GLU A 182 6.27 -4.62 -2.60
C GLU A 182 5.77 -3.57 -3.60
N GLU A 183 5.80 -3.87 -4.92
CA GLU A 183 5.64 -2.86 -5.96
C GLU A 183 4.37 -3.04 -6.82
N LEU A 184 3.70 -4.23 -6.75
CA LEU A 184 2.55 -4.51 -7.60
C LEU A 184 1.26 -4.80 -6.81
N ASP A 185 1.24 -4.57 -5.50
CA ASP A 185 0.10 -4.81 -4.59
C ASP A 185 -0.47 -6.24 -4.65
N ARG A 186 0.34 -7.20 -5.08
CA ARG A 186 -0.06 -8.60 -5.20
C ARG A 186 0.62 -9.44 -4.12
N TYR A 187 -0.11 -9.76 -3.04
CA TYR A 187 0.40 -10.48 -1.85
C TYR A 187 0.13 -11.98 -1.87
N ARG A 188 -0.61 -12.48 -2.89
CA ARG A 188 -1.04 -13.87 -3.02
C ARG A 188 -0.30 -14.57 -4.15
N GLY A 189 0.02 -15.86 -3.96
CA GLY A 189 0.68 -16.69 -4.98
C GLY A 189 -0.06 -18.00 -5.29
N HIS A 190 -1.30 -18.21 -4.77
CA HIS A 190 -2.13 -19.35 -5.13
C HIS A 190 -3.62 -19.02 -5.14
N TRP A 191 -4.39 -19.69 -6.01
CA TRP A 191 -5.78 -19.35 -6.30
C TRP A 191 -6.61 -20.60 -6.63
N TRP A 192 -7.73 -20.80 -5.95
CA TRP A 192 -8.68 -21.83 -6.27
C TRP A 192 -9.55 -21.44 -7.47
N SER A 193 -9.88 -22.44 -8.30
CA SER A 193 -10.92 -22.30 -9.33
C SER A 193 -12.30 -22.11 -8.69
N PRO A 194 -13.27 -21.45 -9.36
CA PRO A 194 -14.62 -21.23 -8.83
C PRO A 194 -15.37 -22.51 -8.44
N ASP A 195 -15.05 -23.64 -9.08
CA ASP A 195 -15.64 -24.95 -8.79
C ASP A 195 -14.86 -25.76 -7.74
N GLY A 196 -13.73 -25.22 -7.23
CA GLY A 196 -12.86 -25.90 -6.24
C GLY A 196 -12.13 -27.13 -6.77
N GLN A 197 -12.10 -27.37 -8.11
CA GLN A 197 -11.48 -28.56 -8.69
C GLN A 197 -10.02 -28.36 -9.09
N SER A 198 -9.56 -27.08 -9.16
CA SER A 198 -8.20 -26.74 -9.54
C SER A 198 -7.62 -25.67 -8.62
N LEU A 199 -6.31 -25.75 -8.38
CA LEU A 199 -5.53 -24.76 -7.65
C LEU A 199 -4.40 -24.26 -8.55
N ALA A 200 -4.43 -22.98 -8.92
CA ALA A 200 -3.33 -22.32 -9.60
C ALA A 200 -2.30 -21.85 -8.57
N TYR A 201 -1.01 -21.84 -8.93
CA TYR A 201 0.06 -21.39 -8.06
C TYR A 201 1.26 -20.83 -8.83
N GLU A 202 1.89 -19.81 -8.25
CA GLU A 202 3.17 -19.26 -8.70
C GLU A 202 4.32 -20.04 -8.06
N VAL A 203 5.37 -20.27 -8.82
CA VAL A 203 6.71 -20.62 -8.34
C VAL A 203 7.66 -19.52 -8.77
N ALA A 204 8.48 -19.02 -7.84
CA ALA A 204 9.52 -18.05 -8.13
C ALA A 204 10.89 -18.64 -7.77
N ASP A 205 11.76 -18.80 -8.77
CA ASP A 205 13.15 -19.19 -8.61
C ASP A 205 14.00 -17.92 -8.34
N ASN A 206 14.43 -17.77 -7.10
CA ASN A 206 15.21 -16.64 -6.64
C ASN A 206 16.74 -16.91 -6.62
N GLN A 207 17.20 -18.06 -7.11
CA GLN A 207 18.61 -18.47 -6.97
C GLN A 207 19.59 -17.55 -7.71
N ALA A 208 19.11 -16.81 -8.73
CA ALA A 208 19.91 -15.84 -9.46
C ALA A 208 19.98 -14.45 -8.80
N LEU A 209 19.17 -14.21 -7.77
CA LEU A 209 19.16 -12.91 -7.06
C LEU A 209 20.37 -12.73 -6.17
N GLU A 210 20.79 -11.49 -6.00
CA GLU A 210 21.82 -11.15 -5.01
C GLU A 210 21.32 -11.42 -3.59
N THR A 211 22.20 -11.99 -2.74
CA THR A 211 21.89 -12.17 -1.32
C THR A 211 22.39 -10.96 -0.56
N ILE A 212 21.48 -10.25 0.09
CA ILE A 212 21.78 -9.17 1.03
C ILE A 212 21.75 -9.68 2.46
N TYR A 213 22.54 -9.02 3.34
CA TYR A 213 22.61 -9.35 4.76
C TYR A 213 22.18 -8.16 5.59
N ILE A 214 21.25 -8.40 6.53
CA ILE A 214 20.73 -7.39 7.45
C ILE A 214 21.27 -7.72 8.84
N PHE A 215 21.97 -6.78 9.44
CA PHE A 215 22.66 -6.95 10.70
C PHE A 215 22.26 -5.85 11.70
N ASP A 216 21.88 -6.27 12.92
CA ASP A 216 21.64 -5.34 14.02
C ASP A 216 22.88 -5.26 14.92
N PRO A 217 23.55 -4.09 15.01
CA PRO A 217 24.73 -3.91 15.87
C PRO A 217 24.47 -4.18 17.36
N LYS A 218 23.24 -4.13 17.83
CA LYS A 218 22.86 -4.42 19.23
C LYS A 218 23.01 -5.90 19.57
N THR A 219 22.93 -6.78 18.56
CA THR A 219 22.98 -8.23 18.74
C THR A 219 24.18 -8.85 17.99
N PRO A 220 25.44 -8.47 18.31
CA PRO A 220 26.62 -8.82 17.51
C PRO A 220 26.96 -10.31 17.52
N THR A 221 26.33 -11.11 18.36
CA THR A 221 26.51 -12.57 18.45
C THR A 221 25.44 -13.34 17.65
N VAL A 222 24.44 -12.66 17.12
CA VAL A 222 23.41 -13.24 16.25
C VAL A 222 23.87 -13.13 14.80
N ALA A 223 23.76 -14.23 14.04
CA ALA A 223 24.08 -14.21 12.62
C ALA A 223 23.18 -13.21 11.89
N PRO A 224 23.67 -12.47 10.88
CA PRO A 224 22.84 -11.62 10.05
C PRO A 224 21.70 -12.42 9.41
N SER A 225 20.52 -11.85 9.33
CA SER A 225 19.49 -12.38 8.45
C SER A 225 19.88 -12.16 7.00
N SER A 226 19.57 -13.11 6.12
CA SER A 226 19.87 -13.00 4.69
C SER A 226 18.58 -12.97 3.87
N ARG A 227 18.58 -12.23 2.77
CA ARG A 227 17.47 -12.13 1.81
C ARG A 227 18.00 -12.12 0.40
N GLN A 228 17.24 -12.71 -0.49
CA GLN A 228 17.43 -12.56 -1.93
C GLN A 228 16.68 -11.30 -2.38
N TYR A 229 17.39 -10.37 -3.02
CA TYR A 229 16.90 -9.05 -3.31
C TYR A 229 17.12 -8.70 -4.80
N PRO A 230 16.06 -8.36 -5.55
CA PRO A 230 16.14 -8.01 -6.97
C PRO A 230 16.55 -6.54 -7.13
N LYS A 231 17.84 -6.25 -6.93
CA LYS A 231 18.39 -4.90 -7.06
C LYS A 231 18.36 -4.41 -8.51
N ALA A 232 18.10 -3.13 -8.75
CA ALA A 232 18.08 -2.53 -10.07
C ALA A 232 19.33 -2.89 -10.90
N GLY A 233 19.13 -3.30 -12.15
CA GLY A 233 20.18 -3.78 -13.04
C GLY A 233 20.60 -5.24 -12.83
N THR A 234 20.10 -5.94 -11.79
CA THR A 234 20.37 -7.35 -11.55
C THR A 234 19.22 -8.26 -12.00
N ALA A 235 19.30 -9.55 -11.73
CA ALA A 235 18.26 -10.50 -12.11
C ALA A 235 16.96 -10.26 -11.35
N ASN A 236 15.83 -10.54 -12.00
CA ASN A 236 14.54 -10.78 -11.38
C ASN A 236 14.34 -12.28 -11.10
N PRO A 237 13.41 -12.68 -10.19
CA PRO A 237 13.00 -14.06 -10.04
C PRO A 237 12.52 -14.66 -11.36
N ARG A 238 12.85 -15.92 -11.66
CA ARG A 238 12.24 -16.63 -12.77
C ARG A 238 10.91 -17.21 -12.32
N LEU A 239 9.83 -16.85 -13.02
CA LEU A 239 8.48 -17.26 -12.66
C LEU A 239 8.05 -18.49 -13.43
N GLU A 240 7.24 -19.32 -12.78
CA GLU A 240 6.45 -20.41 -13.36
C GLU A 240 5.04 -20.33 -12.78
N LEU A 241 4.03 -20.56 -13.60
CA LEU A 241 2.64 -20.70 -13.19
C LEU A 241 2.20 -22.15 -13.41
N GLY A 242 1.73 -22.80 -12.35
CA GLY A 242 1.28 -24.18 -12.36
C GLY A 242 -0.16 -24.35 -11.92
N PHE A 243 -0.75 -25.49 -12.24
CA PHE A 243 -2.05 -25.94 -11.78
C PHE A 243 -1.94 -27.33 -11.16
N TRP A 244 -2.60 -27.51 -10.04
CA TRP A 244 -2.88 -28.80 -9.45
C TRP A 244 -4.39 -29.06 -9.51
N HIS A 245 -4.77 -30.31 -9.81
CA HIS A 245 -6.17 -30.73 -9.89
C HIS A 245 -6.48 -31.74 -8.78
N VAL A 246 -7.71 -31.73 -8.29
CA VAL A 246 -8.15 -32.59 -7.18
C VAL A 246 -8.01 -34.08 -7.51
N ASP A 247 -8.00 -34.47 -8.78
CA ASP A 247 -7.73 -35.84 -9.21
C ASP A 247 -6.24 -36.24 -9.13
N GLY A 248 -5.37 -35.34 -8.69
CA GLY A 248 -3.92 -35.51 -8.54
C GLY A 248 -3.11 -35.20 -9.78
N SER A 249 -3.72 -34.82 -10.89
CA SER A 249 -3.00 -34.35 -12.08
C SER A 249 -2.45 -32.94 -11.89
N ALA A 250 -1.44 -32.56 -12.67
CA ALA A 250 -0.84 -31.24 -12.66
C ALA A 250 -0.54 -30.76 -14.08
N THR A 251 -0.59 -29.43 -14.27
CA THR A 251 -0.34 -28.79 -15.56
C THR A 251 0.55 -27.56 -15.33
N THR A 252 1.51 -27.31 -16.25
CA THR A 252 2.31 -26.08 -16.26
C THR A 252 1.77 -25.15 -17.34
N ALA A 253 1.61 -23.88 -17.03
CA ALA A 253 1.15 -22.85 -17.95
C ALA A 253 2.23 -22.50 -18.97
N ALA A 254 1.83 -22.36 -20.24
CA ALA A 254 2.71 -21.93 -21.33
C ALA A 254 2.77 -20.40 -21.42
N VAL A 255 3.23 -19.74 -20.33
CA VAL A 255 3.36 -18.28 -20.23
C VAL A 255 4.81 -17.88 -20.52
N ASP A 256 5.00 -16.84 -21.32
CA ASP A 256 6.34 -16.31 -21.68
C ASP A 256 6.86 -15.34 -20.59
N PHE A 257 7.33 -15.91 -19.47
CA PHE A 257 7.99 -15.13 -18.41
C PHE A 257 9.43 -14.68 -18.78
N ALA A 258 9.94 -15.06 -19.96
CA ALA A 258 11.23 -14.54 -20.43
C ALA A 258 11.08 -13.14 -21.04
N THR A 259 9.92 -12.85 -21.64
CA THR A 259 9.59 -11.51 -22.18
C THR A 259 8.91 -10.63 -21.12
N TYR A 260 8.03 -11.24 -20.30
CA TYR A 260 7.24 -10.53 -19.29
C TYR A 260 7.70 -10.94 -17.89
N ASP A 261 8.59 -10.13 -17.30
CA ASP A 261 9.17 -10.40 -15.97
C ASP A 261 8.13 -10.43 -14.85
N TYR A 262 7.02 -9.72 -15.01
CA TYR A 262 6.05 -9.52 -13.94
C TYR A 262 4.70 -10.17 -14.23
N LEU A 263 4.24 -10.98 -13.27
CA LEU A 263 2.86 -11.40 -13.13
C LEU A 263 2.17 -10.37 -12.22
N VAL A 264 1.39 -9.45 -12.80
CA VAL A 264 0.85 -8.29 -12.08
C VAL A 264 -0.44 -8.64 -11.35
N THR A 265 -1.45 -9.09 -12.10
CA THR A 265 -2.75 -9.47 -11.55
C THR A 265 -3.11 -10.91 -11.90
N VAL A 266 -3.84 -11.54 -10.99
CA VAL A 266 -4.36 -12.91 -11.19
C VAL A 266 -5.77 -12.98 -10.63
N SER A 267 -6.71 -13.44 -11.44
CA SER A 267 -8.07 -13.73 -11.02
C SER A 267 -8.59 -14.99 -11.70
N TRP A 268 -9.59 -15.61 -11.12
CA TRP A 268 -10.24 -16.77 -11.72
C TRP A 268 -11.72 -16.49 -11.93
N PRO A 269 -12.09 -15.76 -12.98
CA PRO A 269 -13.45 -15.27 -13.17
C PRO A 269 -14.41 -16.34 -13.70
N THR A 270 -13.90 -17.40 -14.37
CA THR A 270 -14.70 -18.47 -14.98
C THR A 270 -14.08 -19.83 -14.71
N ALA A 271 -14.86 -20.91 -14.81
CA ALA A 271 -14.32 -22.27 -14.67
C ALA A 271 -13.29 -22.64 -15.76
N GLU A 272 -13.25 -21.91 -16.88
CA GLU A 272 -12.43 -22.24 -18.05
C GLU A 272 -10.97 -21.87 -17.89
N GLY A 273 -10.65 -20.86 -17.07
CA GLY A 273 -9.26 -20.48 -16.93
C GLY A 273 -8.98 -19.28 -16.02
N LEU A 274 -7.69 -19.12 -15.78
CA LEU A 274 -7.10 -18.08 -14.97
C LEU A 274 -6.84 -16.85 -15.84
N LEU A 275 -7.42 -15.72 -15.48
CA LEU A 275 -7.19 -14.43 -16.12
C LEU A 275 -5.98 -13.76 -15.47
N ILE A 276 -4.97 -13.42 -16.29
CA ILE A 276 -3.71 -12.83 -15.80
C ILE A 276 -3.35 -11.57 -16.57
N THR A 277 -2.62 -10.70 -15.89
CA THR A 277 -1.89 -9.59 -16.50
C THR A 277 -0.40 -9.82 -16.36
N LEU A 278 0.30 -9.74 -17.47
CA LEU A 278 1.75 -9.79 -17.56
C LEU A 278 2.29 -8.41 -17.95
N MET A 279 3.49 -8.08 -17.48
CA MET A 279 4.13 -6.79 -17.78
C MET A 279 5.63 -7.00 -18.00
N THR A 280 6.19 -6.26 -18.94
CA THR A 280 7.65 -6.21 -19.17
C THR A 280 8.35 -5.50 -18.01
N ARG A 281 9.65 -5.74 -17.87
CA ARG A 281 10.50 -5.23 -16.80
C ARG A 281 10.52 -3.70 -16.74
N ASP A 282 10.46 -3.02 -17.88
CA ASP A 282 10.41 -1.55 -17.99
C ASP A 282 9.00 -0.97 -17.89
N HIS A 283 7.99 -1.82 -17.63
CA HIS A 283 6.57 -1.50 -17.53
C HIS A 283 5.94 -0.86 -18.78
N ARG A 284 6.55 -1.04 -19.97
CA ARG A 284 6.03 -0.42 -21.20
C ARG A 284 5.03 -1.29 -21.96
N ASP A 285 5.15 -2.60 -21.84
CA ASP A 285 4.26 -3.54 -22.52
C ASP A 285 3.49 -4.37 -21.49
N GLN A 286 2.18 -4.45 -21.69
CA GLN A 286 1.26 -5.22 -20.86
C GLN A 286 0.43 -6.15 -21.73
N VAL A 287 0.25 -7.38 -21.28
CA VAL A 287 -0.60 -8.39 -21.93
C VAL A 287 -1.60 -8.93 -20.92
N VAL A 288 -2.87 -8.92 -21.30
CA VAL A 288 -3.97 -9.60 -20.59
C VAL A 288 -4.31 -10.87 -21.36
N GLY A 289 -4.35 -11.99 -20.66
CA GLY A 289 -4.67 -13.27 -21.29
C GLY A 289 -5.31 -14.27 -20.34
N LEU A 290 -5.89 -15.29 -20.92
CA LEU A 290 -6.51 -16.41 -20.22
C LEU A 290 -5.60 -17.63 -20.31
N VAL A 291 -5.32 -18.26 -19.18
CA VAL A 291 -4.58 -19.53 -19.08
C VAL A 291 -5.58 -20.65 -18.85
N ASN A 292 -5.70 -21.58 -19.79
CA ASN A 292 -6.56 -22.75 -19.61
C ASN A 292 -5.93 -23.70 -18.58
N ALA A 293 -6.64 -23.99 -17.49
CA ALA A 293 -6.12 -24.78 -16.38
C ALA A 293 -5.77 -26.23 -16.76
N THR A 294 -6.52 -26.83 -17.69
CA THR A 294 -6.33 -28.23 -18.08
C THR A 294 -5.17 -28.42 -19.07
N SER A 295 -5.06 -27.53 -20.05
CA SER A 295 -4.02 -27.67 -21.12
C SER A 295 -2.78 -26.82 -20.84
N GLY A 296 -2.82 -25.84 -19.92
CA GLY A 296 -1.78 -24.87 -19.71
C GLY A 296 -1.66 -23.81 -20.82
N ALA A 297 -2.50 -23.88 -21.86
CA ALA A 297 -2.40 -22.97 -22.99
C ALA A 297 -2.73 -21.51 -22.58
N PHE A 298 -1.86 -20.59 -22.95
CA PHE A 298 -2.10 -19.15 -22.80
C PHE A 298 -2.74 -18.58 -24.06
N ALA A 299 -3.83 -17.84 -23.91
CA ALA A 299 -4.50 -17.13 -24.98
C ALA A 299 -4.51 -15.64 -24.67
N GLU A 300 -3.78 -14.84 -25.47
CA GLU A 300 -3.81 -13.40 -25.39
C GLU A 300 -5.21 -12.87 -25.75
N LEU A 301 -5.74 -11.99 -24.91
CA LEU A 301 -7.04 -11.35 -25.12
C LEU A 301 -6.89 -9.86 -25.48
N TRP A 302 -5.88 -9.21 -24.93
CA TRP A 302 -5.61 -7.80 -25.17
C TRP A 302 -4.17 -7.45 -24.78
N ARG A 303 -3.64 -6.42 -25.44
CA ARG A 303 -2.33 -5.83 -25.08
C ARG A 303 -2.36 -4.33 -25.09
N ALA A 304 -1.50 -3.72 -24.28
CA ALA A 304 -1.23 -2.30 -24.28
C ALA A 304 0.26 -2.04 -24.38
N HIS A 305 0.60 -0.89 -24.95
CA HIS A 305 1.95 -0.34 -24.99
C HIS A 305 1.93 1.14 -24.62
N ASP A 306 2.96 1.58 -23.90
CA ASP A 306 3.19 2.99 -23.60
C ASP A 306 4.69 3.30 -23.66
N ASP A 307 5.06 4.42 -24.29
CA ASP A 307 6.46 4.82 -24.44
C ASP A 307 7.14 5.17 -23.10
N VAL A 308 6.37 5.42 -22.04
CA VAL A 308 6.89 5.82 -20.73
C VAL A 308 6.73 4.68 -19.73
N PHE A 309 5.53 4.40 -19.29
CA PHE A 309 5.14 3.22 -18.51
C PHE A 309 3.61 3.07 -18.42
N LEU A 310 3.17 1.85 -18.21
CA LEU A 310 1.78 1.47 -17.95
C LEU A 310 1.55 1.31 -16.45
N GLU A 311 0.28 1.53 -16.07
CA GLU A 311 -0.27 1.29 -14.74
C GLU A 311 -1.22 0.10 -14.78
N TRP A 312 -1.50 -0.46 -13.61
CA TRP A 312 -2.59 -1.39 -13.39
C TRP A 312 -3.66 -0.72 -12.52
N THR A 313 -4.88 -1.21 -12.62
CA THR A 313 -6.00 -0.74 -11.80
C THR A 313 -6.49 -1.92 -10.96
N SER A 314 -6.62 -1.72 -9.66
CA SER A 314 -7.15 -2.74 -8.74
C SER A 314 -8.53 -3.21 -9.20
N GLY A 315 -8.77 -4.53 -9.18
CA GLY A 315 -10.00 -5.14 -9.67
C GLY A 315 -10.07 -5.36 -11.19
N LEU A 316 -9.02 -5.00 -11.93
CA LEU A 316 -8.89 -5.27 -13.37
C LEU A 316 -7.64 -6.12 -13.69
N PRO A 317 -7.65 -6.92 -14.77
CA PRO A 317 -8.78 -7.20 -15.66
C PRO A 317 -9.83 -8.08 -14.99
N THR A 318 -11.06 -7.99 -15.50
CA THR A 318 -12.17 -8.84 -15.04
C THR A 318 -13.17 -9.07 -16.18
N PHE A 319 -14.06 -10.04 -16.00
CA PHE A 319 -15.20 -10.20 -16.88
C PHE A 319 -16.47 -9.70 -16.20
N THR A 320 -17.37 -9.14 -17.01
CA THR A 320 -18.77 -8.95 -16.58
C THR A 320 -19.46 -10.32 -16.54
N PRO A 321 -20.57 -10.48 -15.78
CA PRO A 321 -21.35 -11.72 -15.79
C PRO A 321 -21.83 -12.14 -17.19
N ASP A 322 -22.08 -11.18 -18.09
CA ASP A 322 -22.40 -11.42 -19.51
C ASP A 322 -21.16 -11.59 -20.41
N ASN A 323 -19.98 -11.87 -19.80
CA ASN A 323 -18.73 -12.26 -20.44
C ASN A 323 -18.05 -11.19 -21.33
N ARG A 324 -18.20 -9.91 -21.01
CA ARG A 324 -17.39 -8.83 -21.60
C ARG A 324 -16.07 -8.66 -20.81
N LEU A 325 -14.95 -8.65 -21.51
CA LEU A 325 -13.65 -8.36 -20.87
C LEU A 325 -13.50 -6.87 -20.59
N LEU A 326 -13.20 -6.53 -19.34
CA LEU A 326 -12.86 -5.19 -18.87
C LEU A 326 -11.38 -5.09 -18.56
N VAL A 327 -10.75 -4.00 -19.01
CA VAL A 327 -9.33 -3.73 -18.82
C VAL A 327 -9.07 -2.31 -18.33
N ALA A 328 -7.96 -2.11 -17.65
CA ALA A 328 -7.42 -0.78 -17.38
C ALA A 328 -7.00 -0.12 -18.70
N TYR A 329 -7.35 1.13 -18.91
CA TYR A 329 -7.08 1.85 -20.15
C TYR A 329 -6.54 3.25 -19.87
N VAL A 330 -5.44 3.58 -20.50
CA VAL A 330 -4.87 4.92 -20.47
C VAL A 330 -5.39 5.70 -21.66
N ASP A 331 -6.24 6.68 -21.41
CA ASP A 331 -6.79 7.55 -22.45
C ASP A 331 -5.97 8.83 -22.58
N HIS A 332 -4.97 8.82 -23.46
CA HIS A 332 -4.09 9.95 -23.71
C HIS A 332 -4.80 11.17 -24.33
N THR A 333 -6.00 10.98 -24.91
CA THR A 333 -6.72 12.07 -25.57
C THR A 333 -7.39 13.02 -24.59
N VAL A 334 -7.72 12.49 -23.40
CA VAL A 334 -8.37 13.23 -22.31
C VAL A 334 -7.58 13.17 -21.00
N ASP A 335 -6.37 12.59 -21.05
CA ASP A 335 -5.45 12.44 -19.93
C ASP A 335 -6.08 11.77 -18.69
N THR A 336 -6.67 10.58 -18.89
CA THR A 336 -7.45 9.93 -17.85
C THR A 336 -7.21 8.41 -17.81
N TYR A 337 -7.07 7.85 -16.60
CA TYR A 337 -7.16 6.41 -16.36
C TYR A 337 -8.62 5.97 -16.38
N ARG A 338 -8.97 5.07 -17.28
CA ARG A 338 -10.35 4.65 -17.57
C ARG A 338 -10.49 3.13 -17.55
N VAL A 339 -11.73 2.66 -17.51
CA VAL A 339 -12.06 1.26 -17.82
C VAL A 339 -12.53 1.19 -19.26
N ALA A 340 -12.03 0.19 -19.99
CA ALA A 340 -12.44 -0.11 -21.36
C ALA A 340 -13.03 -1.52 -21.47
N VAL A 341 -14.00 -1.67 -22.37
CA VAL A 341 -14.51 -2.97 -22.83
C VAL A 341 -13.66 -3.43 -24.01
N VAL A 342 -13.19 -4.65 -23.98
CA VAL A 342 -12.46 -5.26 -25.11
C VAL A 342 -13.39 -6.06 -26.00
N ALA A 343 -13.39 -5.75 -27.29
CA ALA A 343 -14.08 -6.52 -28.31
C ALA A 343 -13.16 -6.72 -29.52
N ASN A 344 -12.97 -7.98 -29.95
CA ASN A 344 -12.08 -8.33 -31.08
C ASN A 344 -10.64 -7.74 -30.92
N GLY A 345 -10.10 -7.73 -29.71
CA GLY A 345 -8.78 -7.20 -29.39
C GLY A 345 -8.70 -5.66 -29.33
N VAL A 346 -9.80 -4.95 -29.51
CA VAL A 346 -9.87 -3.49 -29.44
C VAL A 346 -10.53 -3.07 -28.13
N ALA A 347 -9.85 -2.25 -27.34
CA ALA A 347 -10.36 -1.66 -26.11
C ALA A 347 -11.10 -0.36 -26.43
N THR A 348 -12.32 -0.22 -25.91
CA THR A 348 -13.15 0.99 -26.04
C THR A 348 -13.46 1.52 -24.64
N PRO A 349 -12.92 2.69 -24.25
CA PRO A 349 -13.16 3.26 -22.92
C PRO A 349 -14.61 3.77 -22.81
N PHE A 350 -15.24 3.53 -21.66
CA PHE A 350 -16.63 3.95 -21.42
C PHE A 350 -16.84 4.73 -20.10
N THR A 351 -15.93 4.60 -19.13
CA THR A 351 -16.03 5.40 -17.89
C THR A 351 -15.84 6.90 -18.19
N PRO A 352 -16.41 7.81 -17.37
CA PRO A 352 -16.31 9.26 -17.60
C PRO A 352 -14.86 9.75 -17.62
N ALA A 353 -14.57 10.70 -18.53
CA ALA A 353 -13.25 11.33 -18.61
C ALA A 353 -12.89 12.24 -17.43
N GLN A 354 -13.86 12.59 -16.59
CA GLN A 354 -13.68 13.42 -15.40
C GLN A 354 -13.28 12.63 -14.15
N LEU A 355 -13.26 11.30 -14.23
CA LEU A 355 -12.94 10.40 -13.12
C LEU A 355 -11.67 9.61 -13.46
N GLN A 356 -10.62 9.84 -12.71
CA GLN A 356 -9.41 9.00 -12.75
C GLN A 356 -9.70 7.69 -12.01
N ILE A 357 -9.94 6.59 -12.71
CA ILE A 357 -10.33 5.33 -12.08
C ILE A 357 -9.14 4.73 -11.33
N ALA A 358 -9.26 4.65 -10.01
CA ALA A 358 -8.25 4.07 -9.12
C ALA A 358 -8.50 2.58 -8.83
N ALA A 359 -9.78 2.16 -8.75
CA ALA A 359 -10.14 0.77 -8.51
C ALA A 359 -11.52 0.43 -9.08
N VAL A 360 -11.71 -0.83 -9.45
CA VAL A 360 -13.02 -1.45 -9.68
C VAL A 360 -13.30 -2.39 -8.51
N VAL A 361 -14.34 -2.08 -7.75
CA VAL A 361 -14.69 -2.82 -6.51
C VAL A 361 -15.69 -3.92 -6.80
N GLY A 362 -16.65 -3.68 -7.72
CA GLY A 362 -17.66 -4.65 -8.07
C GLY A 362 -18.17 -4.46 -9.49
N VAL A 363 -18.68 -5.55 -10.07
CA VAL A 363 -19.15 -5.61 -11.45
C VAL A 363 -20.46 -6.37 -11.52
N THR A 364 -21.42 -5.82 -12.29
CA THR A 364 -22.67 -6.49 -12.67
C THR A 364 -22.83 -6.45 -14.20
N ASP A 365 -23.92 -7.00 -14.74
CA ASP A 365 -24.20 -6.95 -16.19
C ASP A 365 -24.47 -5.52 -16.70
N ASP A 366 -24.87 -4.62 -15.82
CA ASP A 366 -25.33 -3.26 -16.18
C ASP A 366 -24.38 -2.14 -15.69
N ALA A 367 -23.52 -2.39 -14.69
CA ALA A 367 -22.70 -1.34 -14.10
C ALA A 367 -21.43 -1.83 -13.42
N LEU A 368 -20.50 -0.87 -13.17
CA LEU A 368 -19.36 -0.99 -12.29
C LEU A 368 -19.58 -0.18 -11.00
N LEU A 369 -19.04 -0.67 -9.90
CA LEU A 369 -18.74 0.11 -8.71
C LEU A 369 -17.26 0.45 -8.73
N VAL A 370 -16.93 1.73 -8.77
CA VAL A 370 -15.54 2.19 -8.88
C VAL A 370 -15.17 3.14 -7.74
N VAL A 371 -13.87 3.20 -7.43
CA VAL A 371 -13.25 4.30 -6.69
C VAL A 371 -12.47 5.13 -7.70
N ALA A 372 -12.64 6.44 -7.64
CA ALA A 372 -12.02 7.35 -8.58
C ALA A 372 -11.55 8.64 -7.91
N ASP A 373 -10.49 9.23 -8.46
CA ASP A 373 -10.06 10.58 -8.13
C ASP A 373 -10.82 11.57 -9.04
N GLN A 374 -11.51 12.51 -8.43
CA GLN A 374 -12.24 13.57 -9.12
C GLN A 374 -11.36 14.80 -9.32
N ASP A 375 -10.50 15.08 -8.35
CA ASP A 375 -9.44 16.10 -8.38
C ASP A 375 -8.29 15.71 -7.43
N ALA A 376 -7.31 16.58 -7.27
CA ALA A 376 -6.12 16.34 -6.44
C ALA A 376 -6.46 15.96 -4.97
N THR A 377 -7.59 16.40 -4.44
CA THR A 377 -7.98 16.24 -3.03
C THR A 377 -9.21 15.38 -2.81
N THR A 378 -10.00 15.15 -3.85
CA THR A 378 -11.32 14.51 -3.77
C THR A 378 -11.30 13.09 -4.32
N VAL A 379 -11.62 12.12 -3.47
CA VAL A 379 -11.84 10.73 -3.86
C VAL A 379 -13.32 10.42 -3.75
N VAL A 380 -13.89 9.82 -4.78
CA VAL A 380 -15.30 9.45 -4.85
C VAL A 380 -15.46 7.96 -5.11
N SER A 381 -16.60 7.43 -4.70
CA SER A 381 -17.13 6.17 -5.23
C SER A 381 -18.20 6.46 -6.25
N ALA A 382 -18.24 5.71 -7.33
CA ALA A 382 -19.24 5.89 -8.36
C ALA A 382 -19.79 4.56 -8.86
N ARG A 383 -21.10 4.55 -9.11
CA ARG A 383 -21.73 3.55 -9.97
C ARG A 383 -21.70 4.07 -11.40
N VAL A 384 -21.04 3.34 -12.29
CA VAL A 384 -20.91 3.70 -13.71
C VAL A 384 -21.62 2.64 -14.54
N GLY A 385 -22.77 3.01 -15.11
CA GLY A 385 -23.56 2.14 -15.99
C GLY A 385 -22.93 1.99 -17.37
N PHE A 386 -23.07 0.81 -17.99
CA PHE A 386 -22.65 0.58 -19.37
C PHE A 386 -23.52 1.34 -20.38
N ASP A 387 -24.67 1.89 -19.95
CA ASP A 387 -25.53 2.80 -20.70
C ASP A 387 -25.08 4.28 -20.64
N GLY A 388 -23.99 4.54 -19.90
CA GLY A 388 -23.42 5.89 -19.69
C GLY A 388 -23.99 6.63 -18.49
N THR A 389 -24.86 6.01 -17.69
CA THR A 389 -25.33 6.61 -16.42
C THR A 389 -24.19 6.66 -15.41
N VAL A 390 -24.14 7.72 -14.59
CA VAL A 390 -23.12 7.89 -13.54
C VAL A 390 -23.78 8.42 -12.28
N GLU A 391 -23.60 7.69 -11.19
CA GLU A 391 -24.05 8.07 -9.86
C GLU A 391 -22.83 8.19 -8.96
N ILE A 392 -22.52 9.40 -8.48
CA ILE A 392 -21.33 9.70 -7.67
C ILE A 392 -21.74 9.84 -6.21
N ALA A 393 -21.02 9.14 -5.33
CA ALA A 393 -21.06 9.32 -3.89
C ALA A 393 -19.75 9.98 -3.44
N GLY A 394 -19.86 11.12 -2.76
CA GLY A 394 -18.75 11.93 -2.27
C GLY A 394 -19.07 13.42 -2.33
N SER A 395 -18.25 14.22 -1.66
CA SER A 395 -18.35 15.68 -1.63
C SER A 395 -16.97 16.30 -1.94
N PRO A 396 -16.92 17.58 -2.35
CA PRO A 396 -15.66 18.26 -2.58
C PRO A 396 -14.74 18.23 -1.34
N HIS A 397 -13.43 18.00 -1.54
CA HIS A 397 -12.44 17.88 -0.49
C HIS A 397 -12.79 16.80 0.56
N SER A 398 -13.29 15.65 0.09
CA SER A 398 -13.57 14.48 0.92
C SER A 398 -12.99 13.21 0.30
N VAL A 399 -12.94 12.15 1.09
CA VAL A 399 -12.61 10.80 0.62
C VAL A 399 -13.81 9.90 0.89
N THR A 400 -14.50 9.48 -0.16
CA THR A 400 -15.53 8.43 -0.14
C THR A 400 -15.02 7.24 -0.92
N ARG A 401 -14.70 6.15 -0.24
CA ARG A 401 -14.09 4.98 -0.84
C ARG A 401 -14.94 3.74 -0.58
N ALA A 402 -15.48 3.13 -1.63
CA ALA A 402 -16.02 1.77 -1.56
C ALA A 402 -14.87 0.79 -1.27
N LEU A 403 -15.08 -0.09 -0.31
CA LEU A 403 -14.08 -1.04 0.19
C LEU A 403 -14.37 -2.46 -0.29
N ASP A 404 -15.66 -2.79 -0.40
CA ASP A 404 -16.18 -4.04 -0.96
C ASP A 404 -17.66 -3.90 -1.31
N GLY A 405 -18.17 -4.74 -2.21
CA GLY A 405 -19.56 -4.77 -2.61
C GLY A 405 -19.79 -4.84 -4.11
N THR A 406 -21.04 -4.77 -4.51
CA THR A 406 -21.45 -4.79 -5.92
C THR A 406 -22.52 -3.73 -6.20
N PRO A 407 -22.58 -3.18 -7.43
CA PRO A 407 -23.68 -2.29 -7.82
C PRO A 407 -25.06 -2.93 -7.58
N GLY A 408 -25.91 -2.23 -6.81
CA GLY A 408 -27.27 -2.74 -6.47
C GLY A 408 -27.32 -3.74 -5.31
N GLY A 409 -26.16 -4.25 -4.82
CA GLY A 409 -26.04 -5.07 -3.62
C GLY A 409 -25.68 -4.28 -2.37
N LEU A 410 -25.13 -4.96 -1.37
CA LEU A 410 -24.47 -4.28 -0.25
C LEU A 410 -23.17 -3.64 -0.73
N ILE A 411 -22.89 -2.43 -0.27
CA ILE A 411 -21.64 -1.72 -0.50
C ILE A 411 -21.11 -1.24 0.85
N VAL A 412 -19.88 -1.60 1.17
CA VAL A 412 -19.15 -1.09 2.34
C VAL A 412 -18.32 0.11 1.91
N SER A 413 -18.45 1.23 2.61
CA SER A 413 -17.69 2.46 2.31
C SER A 413 -17.03 3.04 3.56
N ALA A 414 -15.85 3.65 3.34
CA ALA A 414 -15.20 4.55 4.29
C ALA A 414 -15.41 5.99 3.83
N LEU A 415 -15.77 6.86 4.78
CA LEU A 415 -16.02 8.29 4.55
C LEU A 415 -15.10 9.10 5.47
N MET A 416 -14.38 10.05 4.88
CA MET A 416 -13.53 11.01 5.59
C MET A 416 -13.76 12.39 5.00
N GLU A 417 -13.74 13.42 5.85
CA GLU A 417 -13.95 14.81 5.46
C GLU A 417 -12.79 15.68 5.97
N MET A 418 -12.58 16.83 5.34
CA MET A 418 -11.45 17.72 5.67
C MET A 418 -11.57 18.36 7.06
N ASP A 419 -12.77 18.60 7.53
CA ASP A 419 -13.07 19.31 8.79
C ASP A 419 -13.27 18.38 10.00
N THR A 420 -13.22 17.06 9.78
CA THR A 420 -13.32 16.01 10.80
C THR A 420 -12.06 15.15 10.88
N VAL A 421 -11.91 14.46 12.01
CA VAL A 421 -10.79 13.51 12.25
C VAL A 421 -11.24 12.07 12.33
N GLU A 422 -12.53 11.82 12.31
CA GLU A 422 -13.13 10.50 12.31
C GLU A 422 -13.12 9.91 10.90
N THR A 423 -13.01 8.58 10.82
CA THR A 423 -13.40 7.82 9.64
C THR A 423 -14.70 7.11 9.95
N THR A 424 -15.73 7.42 9.17
CA THR A 424 -17.02 6.74 9.29
C THR A 424 -17.06 5.56 8.31
N PHE A 425 -17.45 4.40 8.81
CA PHE A 425 -17.66 3.21 7.99
C PHE A 425 -19.16 2.92 7.92
N VAL A 426 -19.66 2.65 6.72
CA VAL A 426 -21.08 2.44 6.48
C VAL A 426 -21.33 1.29 5.52
N VAL A 427 -22.47 0.62 5.70
CA VAL A 427 -23.02 -0.31 4.72
C VAL A 427 -24.18 0.40 4.01
N HIS A 428 -24.09 0.47 2.69
CA HIS A 428 -25.17 0.95 1.81
C HIS A 428 -25.95 -0.23 1.27
N GLN A 429 -27.26 -0.09 1.24
CA GLN A 429 -28.19 -0.96 0.53
C GLN A 429 -29.12 -0.10 -0.30
N SER A 430 -29.37 -0.49 -1.55
CA SER A 430 -30.21 0.29 -2.46
C SER A 430 -31.59 0.58 -1.84
N GLY A 431 -31.99 1.86 -1.89
CA GLY A 431 -33.29 2.33 -1.35
C GLY A 431 -33.37 2.47 0.16
N ARG A 432 -32.25 2.40 0.89
CA ARG A 432 -32.19 2.56 2.35
C ARG A 432 -31.16 3.60 2.78
N GLU A 433 -31.36 4.16 3.98
CA GLU A 433 -30.35 4.97 4.63
C GLU A 433 -29.08 4.14 4.96
N PRO A 434 -27.89 4.71 4.83
CA PRO A 434 -26.65 4.02 5.18
C PRO A 434 -26.63 3.56 6.64
N LEU A 435 -26.21 2.34 6.89
CA LEU A 435 -26.10 1.74 8.22
C LEU A 435 -24.65 1.87 8.71
N PRO A 436 -24.39 2.47 9.88
CA PRO A 436 -23.04 2.63 10.39
C PRO A 436 -22.44 1.29 10.83
N ILE A 437 -21.16 1.07 10.54
CA ILE A 437 -20.34 -0.01 11.09
C ILE A 437 -19.64 0.55 12.34
N PRO A 438 -19.84 -0.03 13.53
CA PRO A 438 -19.23 0.47 14.76
C PRO A 438 -17.69 0.47 14.69
N SER A 439 -17.09 1.53 15.23
CA SER A 439 -15.64 1.70 15.39
C SER A 439 -15.30 1.98 16.85
N ASN A 440 -14.25 1.34 17.34
CA ASN A 440 -13.67 1.56 18.68
C ASN A 440 -12.35 2.37 18.57
N ALA A 441 -12.06 2.95 17.41
CA ALA A 441 -10.87 3.74 17.20
C ALA A 441 -10.86 5.02 18.05
N GLN A 442 -9.69 5.37 18.56
CA GLN A 442 -9.44 6.71 19.09
C GLN A 442 -9.15 7.70 17.96
N THR A 443 -9.21 8.97 18.29
CA THR A 443 -8.91 10.07 17.35
C THR A 443 -7.75 10.92 17.86
N PRO A 444 -7.16 11.79 17.02
CA PRO A 444 -6.19 12.79 17.47
C PRO A 444 -6.70 13.69 18.60
N LEU A 445 -8.02 13.83 18.76
CA LEU A 445 -8.63 14.61 19.84
C LEU A 445 -8.49 13.94 21.22
N ASP A 446 -8.24 12.64 21.27
CA ASP A 446 -8.02 11.89 22.53
C ASP A 446 -6.61 12.06 23.09
N ALA A 447 -5.71 12.71 22.35
CA ALA A 447 -4.37 13.05 22.84
C ALA A 447 -4.41 14.14 23.91
N THR A 448 -3.34 14.23 24.70
CA THR A 448 -3.18 15.29 25.71
C THR A 448 -1.94 16.13 25.41
N PRO A 449 -2.08 17.40 24.97
CA PRO A 449 -3.32 18.07 24.58
C PRO A 449 -3.98 17.50 23.32
N PRO A 450 -5.28 17.72 23.08
CA PRO A 450 -5.96 17.33 21.86
C PRO A 450 -5.32 17.96 20.62
N VAL A 451 -5.27 17.20 19.52
CA VAL A 451 -4.77 17.66 18.22
C VAL A 451 -5.93 17.71 17.22
N LYS A 452 -6.28 18.91 16.78
CA LYS A 452 -7.35 19.15 15.80
C LYS A 452 -6.75 19.78 14.55
N PRO A 453 -6.62 19.03 13.44
CA PRO A 453 -6.14 19.60 12.18
C PRO A 453 -7.02 20.75 11.69
N VAL A 454 -6.38 21.85 11.30
CA VAL A 454 -7.01 23.01 10.68
C VAL A 454 -6.24 23.32 9.39
N VAL A 455 -6.67 22.68 8.32
CA VAL A 455 -5.97 22.68 7.04
C VAL A 455 -6.41 23.85 6.18
N GLN A 456 -5.44 24.60 5.63
CA GLN A 456 -5.68 25.59 4.59
C GLN A 456 -5.11 25.07 3.28
N LEU A 457 -5.96 24.87 2.29
CA LEU A 457 -5.56 24.42 0.98
C LEU A 457 -5.13 25.60 0.11
N LEU A 458 -4.03 25.43 -0.63
CA LEU A 458 -3.53 26.35 -1.63
C LEU A 458 -3.22 25.58 -2.93
N THR A 459 -3.13 26.35 -4.01
CA THR A 459 -2.60 25.89 -5.29
C THR A 459 -1.29 26.61 -5.56
N ALA A 460 -0.24 25.90 -5.96
CA ALA A 460 1.09 26.48 -6.17
C ALA A 460 1.60 26.30 -7.60
N GLY A 461 2.17 27.37 -8.14
CA GLY A 461 2.83 27.39 -9.45
C GLY A 461 1.89 27.20 -10.63
N PRO A 462 2.46 27.18 -11.85
CA PRO A 462 1.69 27.00 -13.11
C PRO A 462 1.12 25.58 -13.27
N ASP A 463 1.68 24.61 -12.56
CA ASP A 463 1.26 23.21 -12.58
C ASP A 463 0.16 22.94 -11.54
N GLU A 464 -0.32 23.98 -10.84
CA GLU A 464 -1.40 23.89 -9.84
C GLU A 464 -1.16 22.81 -8.78
N LEU A 465 0.06 22.78 -8.18
CA LEU A 465 0.39 21.82 -7.13
C LEU A 465 -0.57 21.94 -5.95
N ALA A 466 -1.05 20.80 -5.44
CA ALA A 466 -1.89 20.78 -4.25
C ALA A 466 -1.02 20.98 -2.99
N VAL A 467 -1.35 21.98 -2.18
CA VAL A 467 -0.61 22.35 -0.98
C VAL A 467 -1.54 22.48 0.21
N ALA A 468 -1.23 21.80 1.30
CA ALA A 468 -1.88 21.93 2.59
C ALA A 468 -0.97 22.70 3.55
N VAL A 469 -1.52 23.71 4.24
CA VAL A 469 -0.79 24.55 5.19
C VAL A 469 -1.48 24.50 6.54
N LEU A 470 -0.70 24.25 7.59
CA LEU A 470 -1.17 24.16 8.95
C LEU A 470 -0.39 25.14 9.84
N PHE A 471 -1.11 25.83 10.70
CA PHE A 471 -0.57 26.78 11.66
C PHE A 471 -0.87 26.32 13.09
N PRO A 472 -0.11 26.84 14.10
CA PRO A 472 -0.47 26.60 15.48
C PRO A 472 -1.93 26.97 15.76
N THR A 473 -2.68 26.10 16.40
CA THR A 473 -4.07 26.38 16.81
C THR A 473 -4.16 27.50 17.83
N SER A 474 -3.06 27.74 18.57
CA SER A 474 -2.91 28.85 19.54
C SER A 474 -2.56 30.18 18.90
N ARG A 475 -2.36 30.27 17.58
CA ARG A 475 -2.01 31.55 16.92
C ARG A 475 -3.09 32.58 17.07
N ASP A 476 -2.67 33.84 17.19
CA ASP A 476 -3.52 35.02 17.25
C ASP A 476 -3.13 36.06 16.18
N ALA A 477 -3.81 37.21 16.21
CA ALA A 477 -3.54 38.31 15.28
C ALA A 477 -2.14 38.94 15.41
N SER A 478 -1.41 38.68 16.48
CA SER A 478 -0.05 39.16 16.72
C SER A 478 1.04 38.19 16.23
N THR A 479 0.69 36.96 15.94
CA THR A 479 1.63 35.91 15.49
C THR A 479 2.31 36.35 14.20
N ARG A 480 3.65 36.32 14.15
CA ARG A 480 4.49 36.67 13.00
C ARG A 480 5.74 35.82 12.97
N GLY A 481 6.30 35.70 11.77
CA GLY A 481 7.62 35.10 11.56
C GLY A 481 7.72 33.64 12.00
N LEU A 482 6.71 32.81 11.77
CA LEU A 482 6.77 31.39 12.09
C LEU A 482 7.81 30.68 11.20
N PRO A 483 8.74 29.90 11.77
CA PRO A 483 9.58 29.03 10.97
C PRO A 483 8.72 28.03 10.19
N ILE A 484 9.15 27.68 8.98
CA ILE A 484 8.41 26.77 8.09
C ILE A 484 9.03 25.37 8.20
N ILE A 485 8.19 24.34 8.29
CA ILE A 485 8.57 22.95 8.09
C ILE A 485 7.84 22.42 6.86
N MET A 486 8.59 22.14 5.80
CA MET A 486 8.08 21.37 4.67
C MET A 486 8.07 19.89 5.05
N ALA A 487 6.95 19.20 4.83
CA ALA A 487 6.76 17.79 5.17
C ALA A 487 6.22 16.98 3.96
N PRO A 488 6.93 16.96 2.80
CA PRO A 488 6.49 16.23 1.62
C PRO A 488 6.75 14.72 1.77
N TYR A 489 5.97 13.92 1.01
CA TYR A 489 6.43 12.63 0.55
C TYR A 489 7.10 12.77 -0.82
N GLY A 490 6.37 13.29 -1.82
CA GLY A 490 6.86 13.67 -3.14
C GLY A 490 7.24 12.52 -4.07
N GLY A 491 7.05 11.28 -3.61
CA GLY A 491 7.32 10.08 -4.41
C GLY A 491 6.17 9.75 -5.36
N PRO A 492 6.47 9.03 -6.47
CA PRO A 492 5.46 8.62 -7.44
C PRO A 492 4.28 7.87 -6.80
N HIS A 493 3.10 8.07 -7.37
CA HIS A 493 1.83 7.42 -7.05
C HIS A 493 1.29 7.63 -5.62
N PHE A 494 2.02 8.27 -4.75
CA PHE A 494 1.59 8.50 -3.38
C PHE A 494 1.38 9.99 -3.10
N ARG A 495 0.15 10.37 -2.75
CA ARG A 495 -0.19 11.75 -2.38
C ARG A 495 -0.56 11.85 -0.90
N LEU A 496 -0.24 13.01 -0.31
CA LEU A 496 -0.53 13.36 1.07
C LEU A 496 -1.67 14.38 1.19
N VAL A 497 -1.82 15.25 0.20
CA VAL A 497 -2.84 16.31 0.22
C VAL A 497 -4.17 15.74 -0.26
N VAL A 498 -4.91 15.14 0.69
CA VAL A 498 -6.22 14.51 0.45
C VAL A 498 -7.30 15.15 1.29
N GLY A 499 -8.56 15.01 0.87
CA GLY A 499 -9.73 15.56 1.55
C GLY A 499 -10.11 14.86 2.86
N ALA A 500 -9.13 14.65 3.75
CA ALA A 500 -9.32 13.94 5.01
C ALA A 500 -8.54 14.63 6.13
N GLY A 501 -9.22 15.37 7.01
CA GLY A 501 -8.57 16.15 8.08
C GLY A 501 -7.65 15.30 8.95
N ARG A 502 -8.04 14.05 9.25
CA ARG A 502 -7.21 13.13 10.06
C ARG A 502 -5.82 12.85 9.46
N ALA A 503 -5.67 12.92 8.14
CA ALA A 503 -4.39 12.68 7.47
C ALA A 503 -3.32 13.69 7.85
N PHE A 504 -3.71 14.84 8.38
CA PHE A 504 -2.81 15.94 8.79
C PHE A 504 -2.57 16.03 10.30
N ALA A 505 -2.88 14.97 11.05
CA ALA A 505 -2.79 15.01 12.51
C ALA A 505 -1.33 15.19 13.01
N GLN A 506 -0.36 14.53 12.37
CA GLN A 506 1.06 14.68 12.70
C GLN A 506 1.56 16.09 12.38
N GLU A 507 1.15 16.64 11.24
CA GLU A 507 1.51 17.98 10.77
C GLU A 507 0.90 19.06 11.66
N GLN A 508 -0.34 18.86 12.12
CA GLN A 508 -0.95 19.76 13.09
C GLN A 508 -0.23 19.72 14.44
N TYR A 509 0.13 18.53 14.91
CA TYR A 509 0.92 18.40 16.13
C TYR A 509 2.23 19.18 16.04
N LEU A 510 2.94 19.09 14.91
CA LEU A 510 4.16 19.85 14.67
C LEU A 510 3.88 21.36 14.58
N ALA A 511 2.79 21.76 13.94
CA ALA A 511 2.39 23.16 13.85
C ALA A 511 2.14 23.74 15.25
N ASP A 512 1.46 23.00 16.12
CA ASP A 512 1.18 23.40 17.50
C ASP A 512 2.46 23.54 18.36
N GLN A 513 3.60 23.06 17.88
CA GLN A 513 4.91 23.30 18.49
C GLN A 513 5.56 24.63 18.07
N GLY A 514 4.85 25.48 17.32
CA GLY A 514 5.27 26.83 16.94
C GLY A 514 5.80 26.98 15.52
N PHE A 515 5.39 26.11 14.60
CA PHE A 515 5.82 26.12 13.20
C PHE A 515 4.65 26.38 12.24
N CYS A 516 4.94 26.89 11.05
CA CYS A 516 4.07 26.71 9.89
C CYS A 516 4.45 25.38 9.22
N VAL A 517 3.53 24.43 9.14
CA VAL A 517 3.81 23.13 8.49
C VAL A 517 3.15 23.10 7.12
N VAL A 518 3.91 22.69 6.10
CA VAL A 518 3.49 22.67 4.70
C VAL A 518 3.65 21.25 4.14
N VAL A 519 2.57 20.72 3.63
CA VAL A 519 2.57 19.47 2.85
C VAL A 519 2.26 19.83 1.41
N ALA A 520 3.07 19.37 0.46
CA ALA A 520 2.85 19.64 -0.95
C ALA A 520 3.06 18.40 -1.79
N ASP A 521 2.06 18.07 -2.61
CA ASP A 521 2.14 17.03 -3.61
C ASP A 521 2.63 17.61 -4.93
N GLY A 522 3.77 17.08 -5.40
CA GLY A 522 4.39 17.47 -6.65
C GLY A 522 3.94 16.62 -7.83
N ARG A 523 4.50 16.91 -9.00
CA ARG A 523 4.31 16.12 -10.22
C ARG A 523 4.85 14.69 -10.03
N GLY A 524 4.11 13.71 -10.55
CA GLY A 524 4.38 12.29 -10.36
C GLY A 524 3.60 11.66 -9.20
N THR A 525 3.02 12.43 -8.26
CA THR A 525 2.12 11.91 -7.24
C THR A 525 0.77 11.53 -7.85
N GLY A 526 0.08 10.53 -7.29
CA GLY A 526 -1.12 9.97 -7.92
C GLY A 526 -2.36 10.88 -7.95
N GLY A 527 -3.34 10.49 -8.77
CA GLY A 527 -4.71 11.02 -8.74
C GLY A 527 -4.97 12.21 -9.67
N ARG A 528 -4.04 12.56 -10.57
CA ARG A 528 -4.20 13.70 -11.50
C ARG A 528 -4.07 13.33 -12.97
N GLY A 529 -3.96 12.05 -13.28
CA GLY A 529 -3.93 11.53 -14.63
C GLY A 529 -2.56 11.14 -15.16
N PRO A 530 -2.56 10.45 -16.31
CA PRO A 530 -1.36 9.82 -16.86
C PRO A 530 -0.19 10.77 -17.16
N ALA A 531 -0.45 11.94 -17.71
CA ALA A 531 0.61 12.91 -18.03
C ALA A 531 1.28 13.47 -16.77
N TRP A 532 0.48 13.65 -15.71
CA TRP A 532 1.01 14.06 -14.41
C TRP A 532 1.90 12.98 -13.79
N ASP A 533 1.45 11.74 -13.75
CA ASP A 533 2.17 10.62 -13.17
C ASP A 533 3.48 10.35 -13.93
N ARG A 534 3.46 10.43 -15.26
CA ARG A 534 4.62 10.20 -16.13
C ARG A 534 5.66 11.31 -16.12
N SER A 535 5.32 12.51 -15.66
CA SER A 535 6.24 13.65 -15.60
C SER A 535 7.49 13.41 -14.77
N ILE A 536 7.43 12.45 -13.84
CA ILE A 536 8.54 12.07 -12.95
C ILE A 536 9.59 11.18 -13.62
N ARG A 537 9.28 10.55 -14.76
CA ARG A 537 10.20 9.65 -15.48
C ARG A 537 11.53 10.33 -15.74
N ASP A 538 12.64 9.69 -15.39
CA ASP A 538 14.03 10.15 -15.45
C ASP A 538 14.33 11.43 -14.64
N ARG A 539 13.40 11.88 -13.79
CA ARG A 539 13.48 13.12 -13.04
C ARG A 539 13.13 12.95 -11.55
N LEU A 540 13.33 11.75 -11.00
CA LEU A 540 13.03 11.44 -9.58
C LEU A 540 13.72 12.42 -8.61
N GLY A 541 14.85 13.00 -8.99
CA GLY A 541 15.59 13.94 -8.15
C GLY A 541 15.19 15.39 -8.35
N SER A 542 15.32 15.88 -9.56
CA SER A 542 15.20 17.32 -9.85
C SER A 542 13.76 17.82 -9.78
N LEU A 543 12.80 17.05 -10.28
CA LEU A 543 11.41 17.50 -10.39
C LEU A 543 10.74 17.72 -9.02
N PRO A 544 10.82 16.79 -8.04
CA PRO A 544 10.22 17.02 -6.72
C PRO A 544 10.82 18.23 -5.98
N VAL A 545 12.11 18.51 -6.13
CA VAL A 545 12.73 19.71 -5.51
C VAL A 545 12.19 21.00 -6.12
N ILE A 546 12.02 21.06 -7.44
CA ILE A 546 11.41 22.21 -8.13
C ILE A 546 10.01 22.46 -7.59
N ASP A 547 9.22 21.40 -7.43
CA ASP A 547 7.84 21.50 -6.96
C ASP A 547 7.77 21.93 -5.49
N GLN A 548 8.67 21.44 -4.62
CA GLN A 548 8.72 21.91 -3.24
C GLN A 548 9.13 23.39 -3.13
N VAL A 549 10.01 23.88 -3.98
CA VAL A 549 10.35 25.30 -4.03
C VAL A 549 9.15 26.13 -4.49
N ALA A 550 8.41 25.68 -5.50
CA ALA A 550 7.20 26.37 -5.98
C ALA A 550 6.11 26.42 -4.88
N ALA A 551 5.93 25.33 -4.13
CA ALA A 551 5.01 25.28 -2.99
C ALA A 551 5.43 26.26 -1.88
N LEU A 552 6.71 26.30 -1.53
CA LEU A 552 7.25 27.24 -0.56
C LEU A 552 7.03 28.70 -1.00
N ASP A 553 7.28 29.03 -2.27
CA ASP A 553 7.06 30.36 -2.83
C ASP A 553 5.57 30.79 -2.73
N ALA A 554 4.66 29.87 -3.02
CA ALA A 554 3.23 30.12 -2.90
C ALA A 554 2.80 30.39 -1.44
N VAL A 555 3.34 29.62 -0.49
CA VAL A 555 3.08 29.83 0.95
C VAL A 555 3.60 31.18 1.42
N VAL A 556 4.83 31.54 1.05
CA VAL A 556 5.40 32.85 1.40
C VAL A 556 4.59 33.99 0.79
N ALA A 557 4.17 33.87 -0.46
CA ALA A 557 3.33 34.86 -1.12
C ALA A 557 1.94 35.00 -0.47
N ALA A 558 1.33 33.87 -0.07
CA ALA A 558 -0.01 33.86 0.52
C ALA A 558 -0.06 34.42 1.95
N PHE A 559 0.97 34.14 2.75
CA PHE A 559 0.93 34.41 4.20
C PHE A 559 1.89 35.54 4.65
N GLY A 560 2.78 36.02 3.80
CA GLY A 560 3.62 37.20 4.07
C GLY A 560 4.36 37.15 5.41
N ASP A 561 4.17 38.18 6.23
CA ASP A 561 4.84 38.33 7.53
C ASP A 561 4.49 37.26 8.58
N LEU A 562 3.48 36.45 8.32
CA LEU A 562 3.12 35.36 9.24
C LEU A 562 4.19 34.26 9.28
N VAL A 563 4.90 34.06 8.16
CA VAL A 563 5.93 33.03 8.03
C VAL A 563 7.31 33.66 7.77
N ASP A 564 8.37 32.93 8.13
CA ASP A 564 9.74 33.37 7.94
C ASP A 564 10.47 32.51 6.88
N PRO A 565 10.63 32.98 5.63
CA PRO A 565 11.29 32.24 4.58
C PRO A 565 12.79 32.06 4.77
N THR A 566 13.39 32.69 5.78
CA THR A 566 14.81 32.52 6.13
C THR A 566 15.03 31.39 7.15
N ARG A 567 13.95 30.76 7.63
CA ARG A 567 13.95 29.66 8.61
C ARG A 567 13.07 28.52 8.12
N VAL A 568 13.54 27.78 7.10
CA VAL A 568 12.79 26.69 6.47
C VAL A 568 13.49 25.37 6.73
N GLY A 569 12.83 24.48 7.46
CA GLY A 569 13.21 23.07 7.58
C GLY A 569 12.46 22.20 6.60
N VAL A 570 13.03 21.02 6.30
CA VAL A 570 12.34 19.98 5.52
C VAL A 570 12.51 18.64 6.20
N ARG A 571 11.43 17.84 6.26
CA ARG A 571 11.45 16.48 6.83
C ARG A 571 10.69 15.52 5.94
N GLY A 572 11.11 14.27 5.96
CA GLY A 572 10.37 13.22 5.29
C GLY A 572 10.91 11.84 5.64
N TRP A 573 10.18 10.81 5.19
CA TRP A 573 10.52 9.41 5.41
C TRP A 573 10.53 8.67 4.08
N SER A 574 11.43 7.66 3.92
CA SER A 574 11.54 6.90 2.68
C SER A 574 11.87 7.82 1.48
N PHE A 575 11.05 7.87 0.44
CA PHE A 575 11.21 8.84 -0.64
C PHE A 575 11.17 10.29 -0.12
N GLY A 576 10.30 10.60 0.86
CA GLY A 576 10.31 11.91 1.53
C GLY A 576 11.61 12.21 2.27
N GLY A 577 12.28 11.18 2.81
CA GLY A 577 13.62 11.29 3.39
C GLY A 577 14.70 11.59 2.35
N TYR A 578 14.62 10.91 1.19
CA TYR A 578 15.42 11.24 0.01
C TYR A 578 15.22 12.71 -0.41
N LEU A 579 13.97 13.13 -0.56
CA LEU A 579 13.63 14.49 -0.97
C LEU A 579 14.10 15.53 0.06
N ALA A 580 13.96 15.24 1.36
CA ALA A 580 14.44 16.13 2.41
C ALA A 580 15.96 16.34 2.35
N ALA A 581 16.73 15.26 2.20
CA ALA A 581 18.18 15.35 2.00
C ALA A 581 18.52 16.10 0.71
N ARG A 582 17.84 15.80 -0.38
CA ARG A 582 18.05 16.45 -1.68
C ARG A 582 17.82 17.97 -1.62
N CYS A 583 16.76 18.41 -0.95
CA CYS A 583 16.43 19.83 -0.80
C CYS A 583 17.59 20.64 -0.18
N VAL A 584 18.20 20.20 0.90
CA VAL A 584 19.30 20.94 1.53
C VAL A 584 20.64 20.80 0.78
N LEU A 585 20.82 19.72 0.04
CA LEU A 585 22.02 19.51 -0.79
C LEU A 585 21.98 20.33 -2.08
N GLU A 586 20.81 20.54 -2.66
CA GLU A 586 20.65 21.23 -3.95
C GLU A 586 20.24 22.70 -3.81
N ARG A 587 19.40 22.99 -2.79
CA ARG A 587 18.84 24.34 -2.55
C ARG A 587 19.08 24.83 -1.12
N PRO A 588 20.35 24.93 -0.68
CA PRO A 588 20.67 25.45 0.66
C PRO A 588 20.28 26.93 0.85
N ASP A 589 20.00 27.64 -0.24
CA ASP A 589 19.44 29.00 -0.26
C ASP A 589 17.96 29.03 0.15
N ARG A 590 17.24 27.92 0.06
CA ARG A 590 15.81 27.82 0.33
C ARG A 590 15.50 26.96 1.56
N PHE A 591 16.25 25.89 1.78
CA PHE A 591 16.08 24.94 2.87
C PHE A 591 17.26 25.02 3.83
N HIS A 592 17.00 25.31 5.10
CA HIS A 592 18.01 25.68 6.10
C HIS A 592 18.34 24.57 7.08
N ALA A 593 17.54 23.49 7.12
CA ALA A 593 17.80 22.26 7.88
C ALA A 593 17.00 21.09 7.28
N ALA A 594 17.50 19.85 7.40
CA ALA A 594 16.75 18.67 6.97
C ALA A 594 16.81 17.51 7.95
N ILE A 595 15.69 16.77 8.03
CA ILE A 595 15.60 15.46 8.67
C ILE A 595 15.23 14.45 7.59
N ALA A 596 16.13 13.50 7.34
CA ALA A 596 15.97 12.44 6.35
C ALA A 596 15.77 11.09 7.07
N GLY A 597 14.53 10.61 7.13
CA GLY A 597 14.18 9.32 7.70
C GLY A 597 14.27 8.23 6.63
N ALA A 598 14.99 7.14 6.89
CA ALA A 598 15.15 5.99 6.00
C ALA A 598 15.27 6.36 4.49
N PRO A 599 16.20 7.28 4.10
CA PRO A 599 16.25 7.83 2.75
C PRO A 599 16.81 6.82 1.75
N VAL A 600 16.22 6.72 0.57
CA VAL A 600 16.92 6.15 -0.61
C VAL A 600 17.96 7.17 -1.06
N THR A 601 19.22 6.80 -1.22
CA THR A 601 20.30 7.75 -1.56
C THR A 601 20.95 7.46 -2.91
N ASP A 602 20.83 6.21 -3.35
CA ASP A 602 21.27 5.72 -4.66
C ASP A 602 20.26 4.66 -5.15
N PHE A 603 19.48 4.98 -6.17
CA PHE A 603 18.44 4.10 -6.71
C PHE A 603 18.99 2.82 -7.35
N ALA A 604 20.28 2.73 -7.67
CA ALA A 604 20.90 1.47 -8.08
C ALA A 604 20.93 0.41 -6.97
N TRP A 605 20.73 0.80 -5.71
CA TRP A 605 20.58 -0.07 -4.54
C TRP A 605 19.12 -0.37 -4.16
N TYR A 606 18.16 0.13 -4.91
CA TYR A 606 16.75 -0.16 -4.70
C TYR A 606 16.26 -1.24 -5.67
N ASP A 607 15.03 -1.73 -5.53
CA ASP A 607 14.54 -2.87 -6.30
C ASP A 607 14.25 -2.55 -7.78
N THR A 608 14.15 -3.61 -8.58
CA THR A 608 13.90 -3.53 -10.03
C THR A 608 12.53 -2.98 -10.36
N GLY A 609 11.48 -3.40 -9.63
CA GLY A 609 10.09 -3.08 -9.96
C GLY A 609 9.80 -1.60 -9.86
N TYR A 610 10.26 -0.96 -8.78
CA TYR A 610 10.15 0.48 -8.60
C TYR A 610 11.14 1.24 -9.49
N THR A 611 12.42 0.90 -9.37
CA THR A 611 13.47 1.75 -9.93
C THR A 611 13.46 1.76 -11.44
N GLU A 612 13.35 0.60 -12.08
CA GLU A 612 13.44 0.52 -13.54
C GLU A 612 12.18 1.02 -14.25
N ARG A 613 11.04 1.02 -13.56
CA ARG A 613 9.84 1.71 -14.04
C ARG A 613 10.06 3.22 -14.25
N TYR A 614 10.78 3.87 -13.34
CA TYR A 614 10.98 5.33 -13.38
C TYR A 614 12.31 5.75 -13.98
N LEU A 615 13.35 4.90 -13.94
CA LEU A 615 14.70 5.26 -14.38
C LEU A 615 15.24 4.38 -15.51
N GLY A 616 14.54 3.29 -15.87
CA GLY A 616 15.03 2.30 -16.81
C GLY A 616 16.15 1.44 -16.25
N HIS A 617 16.84 0.70 -17.11
CA HIS A 617 17.95 -0.16 -16.71
C HIS A 617 19.23 0.67 -16.47
N PRO A 618 19.94 0.52 -15.33
CA PRO A 618 21.05 1.42 -14.97
C PRO A 618 22.24 1.41 -15.94
N ASP A 619 22.46 0.30 -16.66
CA ASP A 619 23.54 0.20 -17.64
C ASP A 619 23.20 0.87 -18.99
N VAL A 620 21.93 1.18 -19.23
CA VAL A 620 21.42 1.76 -20.49
C VAL A 620 20.96 3.19 -20.27
N ASP A 621 20.10 3.41 -19.26
CA ASP A 621 19.39 4.66 -19.01
C ASP A 621 20.06 5.48 -17.90
N THR A 622 21.33 5.80 -18.07
CA THR A 622 22.16 6.41 -17.01
C THR A 622 21.78 7.84 -16.62
N ALA A 623 20.97 8.55 -17.42
CA ALA A 623 20.63 9.96 -17.17
C ALA A 623 19.74 10.13 -15.96
N GLY A 624 18.68 9.32 -15.84
CA GLY A 624 17.76 9.34 -14.70
C GLY A 624 18.45 8.95 -13.40
N TYR A 625 19.31 7.93 -13.41
CA TYR A 625 20.12 7.56 -12.24
C TYR A 625 21.05 8.68 -11.81
N ARG A 626 21.70 9.37 -12.76
CA ARG A 626 22.53 10.56 -12.44
C ARG A 626 21.70 11.73 -11.91
N ASP A 627 20.48 11.92 -12.39
CA ASP A 627 19.57 12.92 -11.80
C ASP A 627 19.26 12.59 -10.35
N ALA A 628 18.93 11.34 -10.06
CA ALA A 628 18.46 10.89 -8.75
C ALA A 628 19.57 10.66 -7.69
N ASP A 629 20.84 10.51 -8.09
CA ASP A 629 21.97 10.22 -7.20
C ASP A 629 22.23 11.36 -6.21
N LEU A 630 22.09 11.09 -4.89
CA LEU A 630 22.42 12.06 -3.84
C LEU A 630 23.92 12.15 -3.55
N LEU A 631 24.70 11.11 -3.80
CA LEU A 631 26.11 11.04 -3.39
C LEU A 631 26.93 12.14 -4.06
N LYS A 632 26.60 12.47 -5.31
CA LYS A 632 27.27 13.54 -6.06
C LYS A 632 27.08 14.94 -5.47
N PHE A 633 26.01 15.13 -4.68
CA PHE A 633 25.72 16.42 -4.04
C PHE A 633 26.33 16.52 -2.62
N ALA A 634 26.94 15.46 -2.09
CA ALA A 634 27.54 15.48 -0.76
C ALA A 634 28.50 16.68 -0.52
N PRO A 635 29.36 17.11 -1.49
CA PRO A 635 30.20 18.30 -1.31
C PRO A 635 29.42 19.62 -1.12
N ASN A 636 28.14 19.66 -1.50
CA ASN A 636 27.33 20.86 -1.44
C ASN A 636 26.64 21.07 -0.08
N LEU A 637 26.75 20.13 0.87
CA LEU A 637 26.09 20.30 2.16
C LEU A 637 26.61 21.53 2.90
N GLU A 638 25.75 22.52 3.11
CA GLU A 638 26.01 23.75 3.87
C GLU A 638 25.12 23.90 5.10
N ARG A 639 24.07 23.06 5.20
CA ARG A 639 23.00 23.15 6.18
C ARG A 639 22.98 21.92 7.10
N PRO A 640 22.48 22.02 8.33
CA PRO A 640 22.30 20.87 9.22
C PRO A 640 21.47 19.75 8.58
N LEU A 641 21.97 18.53 8.66
CA LEU A 641 21.33 17.33 8.17
C LEU A 641 21.35 16.22 9.23
N LEU A 642 20.17 15.66 9.54
CA LEU A 642 19.97 14.56 10.48
C LEU A 642 19.38 13.37 9.73
N PHE A 643 20.05 12.22 9.77
CA PHE A 643 19.52 10.93 9.34
C PHE A 643 18.91 10.17 10.52
N ILE A 644 17.78 9.49 10.29
CA ILE A 644 17.15 8.55 11.23
C ILE A 644 16.83 7.28 10.45
N HIS A 645 17.40 6.10 10.83
CA HIS A 645 17.22 4.90 10.04
C HIS A 645 17.28 3.62 10.90
N GLY A 646 16.39 2.65 10.63
CA GLY A 646 16.39 1.34 11.27
C GLY A 646 17.51 0.45 10.71
N TYR A 647 18.25 -0.25 11.58
CA TYR A 647 19.26 -1.23 11.12
C TYR A 647 18.63 -2.48 10.49
N ASN A 648 17.38 -2.78 10.85
CA ASN A 648 16.64 -3.94 10.35
C ASN A 648 15.71 -3.60 9.18
N ASP A 649 15.89 -2.42 8.57
CA ASP A 649 15.12 -2.00 7.40
C ASP A 649 15.45 -2.92 6.21
N ASP A 650 14.43 -3.61 5.72
CA ASP A 650 14.53 -4.57 4.63
C ASP A 650 13.85 -4.10 3.34
N ASN A 651 13.31 -2.89 3.37
CA ASN A 651 12.79 -2.17 2.21
C ASN A 651 13.84 -1.16 1.71
N VAL A 652 14.09 -0.12 2.49
CA VAL A 652 15.20 0.81 2.22
C VAL A 652 16.38 0.41 3.10
N LEU A 653 17.31 -0.32 2.55
CA LEU A 653 18.43 -0.87 3.31
C LEU A 653 19.26 0.21 4.00
N PHE A 654 19.76 -0.05 5.21
CA PHE A 654 20.61 0.90 5.95
C PHE A 654 21.84 1.35 5.15
N VAL A 655 22.26 0.59 4.15
CA VAL A 655 23.36 0.93 3.23
C VAL A 655 23.16 2.29 2.58
N HIS A 656 21.93 2.72 2.29
CA HIS A 656 21.63 4.03 1.73
C HIS A 656 22.13 5.17 2.62
N THR A 657 21.78 5.14 3.91
CA THR A 657 22.30 6.14 4.87
C THR A 657 23.82 6.06 5.00
N GLN A 658 24.39 4.85 4.98
CA GLN A 658 25.85 4.67 5.07
C GLN A 658 26.58 5.27 3.87
N LEU A 659 26.12 5.02 2.64
CA LEU A 659 26.73 5.54 1.41
C LEU A 659 26.77 7.08 1.40
N LEU A 660 25.64 7.74 1.73
CA LEU A 660 25.64 9.20 1.77
C LEU A 660 26.43 9.76 2.95
N SER A 661 26.41 9.11 4.10
CA SER A 661 27.24 9.47 5.25
C SER A 661 28.74 9.39 4.92
N ASP A 662 29.18 8.34 4.25
CA ASP A 662 30.58 8.19 3.81
C ASP A 662 30.99 9.26 2.80
N ALA A 663 30.11 9.57 1.82
CA ALA A 663 30.35 10.65 0.86
C ALA A 663 30.46 12.02 1.54
N LEU A 664 29.59 12.30 2.53
CA LEU A 664 29.64 13.52 3.32
C LEU A 664 30.94 13.61 4.16
N LEU A 665 31.35 12.52 4.80
CA LEU A 665 32.60 12.45 5.56
C LEU A 665 33.81 12.67 4.64
N ALA A 666 33.83 12.06 3.47
CA ALA A 666 34.88 12.26 2.47
C ALA A 666 34.96 13.70 1.97
N ALA A 667 33.83 14.40 1.92
CA ALA A 667 33.73 15.81 1.57
C ALA A 667 33.97 16.77 2.76
N GLY A 668 34.24 16.25 3.97
CA GLY A 668 34.44 17.05 5.18
C GLY A 668 33.18 17.77 5.67
N LYS A 669 31.98 17.19 5.41
CA LYS A 669 30.67 17.79 5.71
C LYS A 669 30.08 17.20 7.01
N PRO A 670 29.91 18.01 8.06
CA PRO A 670 29.32 17.52 9.31
C PRO A 670 27.83 17.18 9.14
N HIS A 671 27.41 16.06 9.70
CA HIS A 671 26.01 15.61 9.72
C HIS A 671 25.78 14.74 10.97
N ARG A 672 24.51 14.38 11.24
CA ARG A 672 24.12 13.53 12.38
C ARG A 672 23.43 12.28 11.85
N VAL A 673 23.67 11.13 12.51
CA VAL A 673 23.01 9.85 12.20
C VAL A 673 22.46 9.24 13.49
N ILE A 674 21.19 8.86 13.48
CA ILE A 674 20.55 8.07 14.54
C ILE A 674 20.15 6.73 13.94
N GLY A 675 20.90 5.68 14.30
CA GLY A 675 20.57 4.29 13.95
C GLY A 675 19.65 3.67 14.99
N LEU A 676 18.60 2.99 14.56
CA LEU A 676 17.57 2.40 15.41
C LEU A 676 17.70 0.87 15.39
N SER A 677 18.10 0.28 16.52
CA SER A 677 18.19 -1.19 16.68
C SER A 677 16.81 -1.80 16.84
N GLY A 678 16.57 -2.94 16.18
CA GLY A 678 15.31 -3.68 16.22
C GLY A 678 14.16 -2.98 15.48
N VAL A 679 14.46 -1.92 14.72
CA VAL A 679 13.48 -1.18 13.93
C VAL A 679 13.67 -1.54 12.46
N THR A 680 12.58 -1.91 11.80
CA THR A 680 12.46 -2.10 10.36
C THR A 680 12.24 -0.75 9.65
N HIS A 681 11.45 -0.70 8.58
CA HIS A 681 11.24 0.56 7.84
C HIS A 681 10.57 1.67 8.67
N MET A 682 9.67 1.31 9.60
CA MET A 682 8.93 2.28 10.43
C MET A 682 9.07 1.96 11.93
N PRO A 683 9.32 2.96 12.80
CA PRO A 683 9.27 2.77 14.25
C PRO A 683 7.83 2.62 14.72
N THR A 684 7.48 1.48 15.34
CA THR A 684 6.13 1.17 15.82
C THR A 684 5.98 1.16 17.35
N ASP A 685 7.09 1.27 18.08
CA ASP A 685 7.07 1.34 19.56
C ASP A 685 6.66 2.75 20.01
N PRO A 686 5.63 2.91 20.86
CA PRO A 686 5.13 4.23 21.29
C PRO A 686 6.16 5.10 22.01
N VAL A 687 7.05 4.49 22.79
CA VAL A 687 8.09 5.22 23.52
C VAL A 687 9.17 5.72 22.57
N VAL A 688 9.56 4.88 21.62
CA VAL A 688 10.53 5.23 20.56
C VAL A 688 9.95 6.34 19.68
N ALA A 689 8.69 6.22 19.24
CA ALA A 689 8.02 7.22 18.41
C ALA A 689 7.92 8.58 19.09
N GLU A 690 7.54 8.62 20.39
CA GLU A 690 7.49 9.85 21.16
C GLU A 690 8.86 10.54 21.28
N HIS A 691 9.90 9.75 21.62
CA HIS A 691 11.24 10.32 21.78
C HIS A 691 11.85 10.74 20.45
N LEU A 692 11.62 10.01 19.35
CA LEU A 692 12.05 10.42 18.01
C LEU A 692 11.38 11.74 17.59
N THR A 693 10.08 11.90 17.86
CA THR A 693 9.39 13.17 17.59
C THR A 693 10.00 14.32 18.40
N ASN A 694 10.30 14.09 19.68
CA ASN A 694 10.95 15.10 20.53
C ASN A 694 12.36 15.46 20.04
N ILE A 695 13.13 14.49 19.55
CA ILE A 695 14.46 14.70 18.95
C ILE A 695 14.34 15.54 17.67
N GLN A 696 13.38 15.24 16.80
CA GLN A 696 13.12 15.99 15.58
C GLN A 696 12.75 17.46 15.91
N LEU A 697 11.85 17.67 16.88
CA LEU A 697 11.48 19.01 17.35
C LEU A 697 12.67 19.77 17.93
N ALA A 698 13.51 19.12 18.76
CA ALA A 698 14.71 19.73 19.31
C ALA A 698 15.70 20.12 18.20
N PHE A 699 15.89 19.27 17.19
CA PHE A 699 16.74 19.57 16.05
C PHE A 699 16.25 20.81 15.28
N PHE A 700 14.97 20.91 14.95
CA PHE A 700 14.44 22.09 14.26
C PHE A 700 14.49 23.35 15.13
N ARG A 701 14.22 23.26 16.43
CA ARG A 701 14.37 24.41 17.35
C ARG A 701 15.81 24.89 17.45
N GLU A 702 16.81 23.97 17.43
CA GLU A 702 18.23 24.31 17.41
C GLU A 702 18.65 24.99 16.09
N THR A 703 18.17 24.49 14.96
CA THR A 703 18.70 24.84 13.65
C THR A 703 17.92 25.95 12.92
N LEU A 704 16.68 26.22 13.35
CA LEU A 704 15.82 27.27 12.81
C LEU A 704 15.57 28.41 13.81
N ALA A 705 16.39 28.51 14.85
CA ALA A 705 16.30 29.54 15.89
C ALA A 705 16.55 30.98 15.36
#